data_a2232dad61a161fa6a1d839ada40f445
#
_entry.id   a2232dad61a161fa6a1d839ada40f445
#
_cell.length_a   1.000
_cell.length_b   1.000
_cell.length_c   1.000
_cell.angle_alpha   90.00
_cell.angle_beta   90.00
_cell.angle_gamma   90.00
#
_symmetry.space_group_name_H-M   'P 1'
#
loop_
_entity.id
_entity.type
_entity.pdbx_description
1 polymer ?
#
loop_
_entity_poly.entity_id
_entity_poly.type
_entity_poly.pdbx_seq_one_letter_code
_entity_poly.pdbx_strand_id
1 'polypeptide(L)'
;MQDKNLVTVNLTNEMKSSFIDYAMSVIVSRALPDVRDGLKPVHRRILYGMNELGITPDKPHKKSARITGDVMGKYHPHGDFAIYEAMVRMAQWWSYRHMLVDGHGNFGSMDGDSAAAQRYTEARMSKIALEMLRDINKNTVNFADNYDANEREPEVLPARFPNLLVNGTTGIAVGMATNIPPHNLGETIEAVKLVMDNPEVTTREIMEVLPGPDFPTGALVMGKSGIHRAYETGKGSITLRSRTEIEEYGNGRERIVVTEFPYMVNKSKVQEHIVKLVQEKRIDGITAVRDESNREGVRFVIEVRRDASANVILNNLFKQTQLQTNFSFNMLAIQNGVPKILSVRQILESYIVHQKEVVTRRTQFDKEKAEARAHILEGLLIALDHIDEVIRTIRNSETDAIAQAELMEKFDLSERQSQAILDMRLRRLTGLERDKIQSEYDELIALIADLADILAKPERVVTIIKEELDEVKRKYADPRRTELMVGEVLSLEDEDLIEETDVLITLSNQGYIKRLAQDEFQAQKRGGRGVQGTGVKDDDFVRELVSTSTHDRLLFFTNKGRVYRLKGYEIPEYGRTAKGLPVVNLLKLEENESIQTIINVTKDQEADSYLFFATRQGVVKRTSVSEFANIRQSGLKALNLKEDDELINVFLTNGQADVIMGTKFGYSVRFAEEDVRNMSRIATGVRGIKLREGDQLVGATMVSDDQEVLVLTEKGFGKRTPASEYPTKGRGGKGIKTLKVAEKNGSLAGLTTVSGDEDIMVITDTGVIIRTSVANISQTGRSTMGVKVMRLNDEAKIMTFALVDAAEIKEEKE
;
A
#
# COMPACT_ATOMS: atom_id res chain seq x y z
N MET A 1 20.98 -48.91 -54.00
CA MET A 1 20.53 -47.54 -54.26
C MET A 1 20.29 -46.92 -52.88
N GLN A 2 21.17 -46.08 -52.38
CA GLN A 2 20.91 -45.30 -51.18
C GLN A 2 19.85 -44.23 -51.58
N ASP A 3 18.75 -44.24 -50.90
CA ASP A 3 17.67 -43.31 -51.11
C ASP A 3 18.18 -41.88 -50.82
N LYS A 4 18.45 -41.09 -51.80
CA LYS A 4 19.03 -39.73 -51.69
C LYS A 4 18.15 -38.73 -50.88
N ASN A 5 16.96 -39.15 -50.50
CA ASN A 5 15.98 -38.35 -49.79
C ASN A 5 15.87 -38.70 -48.30
N LEU A 6 16.65 -39.62 -47.75
CA LEU A 6 16.69 -39.97 -46.35
C LEU A 6 17.76 -39.13 -45.63
N VAL A 7 17.31 -38.13 -44.87
CA VAL A 7 18.15 -37.34 -43.95
C VAL A 7 18.07 -38.01 -42.59
N THR A 8 19.19 -38.53 -42.12
CA THR A 8 19.28 -39.09 -40.75
C THR A 8 19.44 -37.94 -39.75
N VAL A 9 18.42 -37.70 -38.93
CA VAL A 9 18.43 -36.64 -37.89
C VAL A 9 18.60 -37.30 -36.52
N ASN A 10 19.48 -36.76 -35.70
CA ASN A 10 19.60 -37.17 -34.33
C ASN A 10 18.44 -36.60 -33.54
N LEU A 11 17.53 -37.44 -33.05
CA LEU A 11 16.33 -37.08 -32.33
C LEU A 11 16.61 -36.13 -31.14
N THR A 12 17.67 -36.39 -30.38
CA THR A 12 18.02 -35.56 -29.22
C THR A 12 18.43 -34.14 -29.64
N ASN A 13 19.17 -33.98 -30.72
CA ASN A 13 19.59 -32.66 -31.22
C ASN A 13 18.42 -31.90 -31.82
N GLU A 14 17.58 -32.60 -32.60
CA GLU A 14 16.36 -32.00 -33.18
C GLU A 14 15.39 -31.56 -32.11
N MET A 15 15.14 -32.38 -31.11
CA MET A 15 14.28 -32.01 -29.96
C MET A 15 14.85 -30.82 -29.17
N LYS A 16 16.15 -30.76 -28.95
CA LYS A 16 16.78 -29.60 -28.29
C LYS A 16 16.65 -28.32 -29.10
N SER A 17 16.96 -28.36 -30.39
CA SER A 17 16.86 -27.20 -31.27
C SER A 17 15.42 -26.71 -31.36
N SER A 18 14.47 -27.59 -31.68
CA SER A 18 13.04 -27.24 -31.81
C SER A 18 12.44 -26.74 -30.49
N PHE A 19 12.87 -27.31 -29.35
CA PHE A 19 12.43 -26.81 -28.03
C PHE A 19 12.97 -25.42 -27.73
N ILE A 20 14.24 -25.14 -28.03
CA ILE A 20 14.84 -23.82 -27.85
C ILE A 20 14.12 -22.78 -28.74
N ASP A 21 13.89 -23.10 -30.02
CA ASP A 21 13.20 -22.20 -30.95
C ASP A 21 11.78 -21.90 -30.49
N TYR A 22 11.05 -22.93 -30.04
CA TYR A 22 9.71 -22.77 -29.47
C TYR A 22 9.75 -21.92 -28.18
N ALA A 23 10.68 -22.22 -27.25
CA ALA A 23 10.82 -21.46 -26.00
C ALA A 23 11.13 -19.99 -26.28
N MET A 24 12.08 -19.71 -27.18
CA MET A 24 12.41 -18.33 -27.57
C MET A 24 11.23 -17.60 -28.17
N SER A 25 10.47 -18.25 -29.05
CA SER A 25 9.26 -17.69 -29.63
C SER A 25 8.21 -17.35 -28.56
N VAL A 26 7.96 -18.26 -27.61
CA VAL A 26 7.00 -18.01 -26.51
C VAL A 26 7.47 -16.90 -25.58
N ILE A 27 8.76 -16.84 -25.25
CA ILE A 27 9.34 -15.84 -24.37
C ILE A 27 9.27 -14.44 -25.00
N VAL A 28 9.83 -14.29 -26.21
CA VAL A 28 10.02 -12.97 -26.84
C VAL A 28 8.76 -12.48 -27.54
N SER A 29 7.99 -13.39 -28.16
CA SER A 29 6.92 -13.01 -29.10
C SER A 29 5.50 -13.39 -28.64
N ARG A 30 5.29 -13.83 -27.40
CA ARG A 30 3.95 -14.24 -26.95
C ARG A 30 3.60 -13.86 -25.51
N ALA A 31 4.38 -14.33 -24.51
CA ALA A 31 3.94 -14.35 -23.13
C ALA A 31 4.40 -13.15 -22.29
N LEU A 32 5.51 -12.53 -22.64
CA LEU A 32 6.12 -11.45 -21.87
C LEU A 32 5.86 -10.07 -22.48
N PRO A 33 5.71 -9.01 -21.66
CA PRO A 33 5.56 -7.64 -22.12
C PRO A 33 6.90 -7.03 -22.50
N ASP A 34 6.90 -6.08 -23.42
CA ASP A 34 8.03 -5.16 -23.62
C ASP A 34 8.05 -4.12 -22.49
N VAL A 35 9.22 -3.81 -21.95
CA VAL A 35 9.36 -2.88 -20.84
C VAL A 35 8.94 -1.45 -21.20
N ARG A 36 9.05 -1.07 -22.49
CA ARG A 36 8.80 0.27 -23.00
C ARG A 36 7.31 0.63 -23.04
N ASP A 37 6.47 -0.26 -23.57
CA ASP A 37 5.02 -0.02 -23.71
C ASP A 37 4.14 -0.90 -22.81
N GLY A 38 4.74 -1.88 -22.12
CA GLY A 38 4.02 -2.77 -21.19
C GLY A 38 3.06 -3.75 -21.84
N LEU A 39 3.15 -3.94 -23.17
CA LEU A 39 2.23 -4.76 -23.93
C LEU A 39 2.87 -6.07 -24.38
N LYS A 40 2.08 -7.14 -24.38
CA LYS A 40 2.38 -8.34 -25.12
C LYS A 40 2.06 -8.11 -26.61
N PRO A 41 2.66 -8.88 -27.53
CA PRO A 41 2.39 -8.72 -28.97
C PRO A 41 0.92 -8.72 -29.34
N VAL A 42 0.09 -9.60 -28.74
CA VAL A 42 -1.36 -9.67 -29.04
C VAL A 42 -2.08 -8.36 -28.68
N HIS A 43 -1.79 -7.77 -27.52
CA HIS A 43 -2.41 -6.52 -27.07
C HIS A 43 -1.98 -5.35 -27.98
N ARG A 44 -0.70 -5.29 -28.34
CA ARG A 44 -0.16 -4.26 -29.25
C ARG A 44 -0.82 -4.34 -30.60
N ARG A 45 -0.96 -5.54 -31.16
CA ARG A 45 -1.60 -5.79 -32.45
C ARG A 45 -3.09 -5.43 -32.45
N ILE A 46 -3.80 -5.68 -31.34
CA ILE A 46 -5.21 -5.28 -31.19
C ILE A 46 -5.34 -3.76 -31.22
N LEU A 47 -4.55 -3.03 -30.42
CA LEU A 47 -4.62 -1.57 -30.37
C LEU A 47 -4.19 -0.95 -31.73
N TYR A 48 -3.15 -1.47 -32.34
CA TYR A 48 -2.71 -1.02 -33.66
C TYR A 48 -3.75 -1.31 -34.73
N GLY A 49 -4.33 -2.51 -34.75
CA GLY A 49 -5.41 -2.88 -35.67
C GLY A 49 -6.65 -2.01 -35.52
N MET A 50 -7.04 -1.67 -34.32
CA MET A 50 -8.13 -0.72 -34.06
C MET A 50 -7.80 0.68 -34.59
N ASN A 51 -6.55 1.11 -34.47
CA ASN A 51 -6.09 2.39 -34.99
C ASN A 51 -6.18 2.43 -36.53
N GLU A 52 -5.68 1.40 -37.20
CA GLU A 52 -5.73 1.29 -38.68
C GLU A 52 -7.17 1.22 -39.20
N LEU A 53 -8.06 0.53 -38.49
CA LEU A 53 -9.49 0.51 -38.80
C LEU A 53 -10.21 1.84 -38.45
N GLY A 54 -9.53 2.77 -37.81
CA GLY A 54 -10.08 4.03 -37.36
C GLY A 54 -11.20 3.87 -36.30
N ILE A 55 -11.12 2.85 -35.43
CA ILE A 55 -12.10 2.56 -34.36
C ILE A 55 -11.69 3.33 -33.12
N THR A 56 -11.85 4.65 -33.15
CA THR A 56 -11.45 5.61 -32.13
C THR A 56 -12.61 5.91 -31.18
N PRO A 57 -12.33 6.50 -29.98
CA PRO A 57 -13.36 6.76 -28.97
C PRO A 57 -14.47 7.71 -29.39
N ASP A 58 -14.22 8.55 -30.38
CA ASP A 58 -15.17 9.50 -30.96
C ASP A 58 -16.14 8.87 -31.97
N LYS A 59 -15.88 7.63 -32.37
CA LYS A 59 -16.68 6.89 -33.36
C LYS A 59 -17.52 5.80 -32.70
N PRO A 60 -18.59 5.34 -33.36
CA PRO A 60 -19.41 4.23 -32.87
C PRO A 60 -18.60 2.95 -32.65
N HIS A 61 -18.98 2.16 -31.67
CA HIS A 61 -18.46 0.81 -31.45
C HIS A 61 -18.62 -0.06 -32.72
N LYS A 62 -17.72 -1.00 -32.92
CA LYS A 62 -17.78 -1.98 -33.99
C LYS A 62 -17.87 -3.38 -33.43
N LYS A 63 -18.48 -4.32 -34.14
CA LYS A 63 -18.55 -5.72 -33.76
C LYS A 63 -17.15 -6.24 -33.43
N SER A 64 -17.01 -6.91 -32.30
CA SER A 64 -15.73 -7.49 -31.85
C SER A 64 -15.16 -8.45 -32.89
N ALA A 65 -16.01 -9.20 -33.58
CA ALA A 65 -15.61 -10.14 -34.66
C ALA A 65 -14.90 -9.44 -35.84
N ARG A 66 -15.22 -8.16 -36.10
CA ARG A 66 -14.54 -7.39 -37.15
C ARG A 66 -13.11 -7.07 -36.74
N ILE A 67 -12.92 -6.68 -35.47
CA ILE A 67 -11.59 -6.32 -34.90
C ILE A 67 -10.73 -7.57 -34.87
N THR A 68 -11.24 -8.65 -34.29
CA THR A 68 -10.49 -9.92 -34.16
C THR A 68 -10.14 -10.53 -35.50
N GLY A 69 -11.05 -10.45 -36.49
CA GLY A 69 -10.81 -10.94 -37.85
C GLY A 69 -9.72 -10.17 -38.60
N ASP A 70 -9.70 -8.84 -38.49
CA ASP A 70 -8.68 -7.99 -39.12
C ASP A 70 -7.30 -8.20 -38.48
N VAL A 71 -7.25 -8.25 -37.13
CA VAL A 71 -6.01 -8.51 -36.38
C VAL A 71 -5.45 -9.90 -36.68
N MET A 72 -6.31 -10.91 -36.76
CA MET A 72 -5.92 -12.29 -37.11
C MET A 72 -5.37 -12.39 -38.51
N GLY A 73 -6.04 -11.74 -39.47
CA GLY A 73 -5.65 -11.80 -40.90
C GLY A 73 -4.38 -11.04 -41.22
N LYS A 74 -4.13 -9.91 -40.55
CA LYS A 74 -3.01 -9.02 -40.86
C LYS A 74 -1.78 -9.20 -39.97
N TYR A 75 -1.98 -9.45 -38.68
CA TYR A 75 -0.88 -9.31 -37.71
C TYR A 75 -0.66 -10.53 -36.80
N HIS A 76 -1.73 -11.22 -36.38
CA HIS A 76 -1.63 -12.24 -35.35
C HIS A 76 -2.11 -13.61 -35.83
N PRO A 77 -1.21 -14.46 -36.34
CA PRO A 77 -1.56 -15.74 -37.01
C PRO A 77 -1.89 -16.83 -35.99
N HIS A 78 -2.89 -16.60 -35.11
CA HIS A 78 -3.37 -17.51 -34.07
C HIS A 78 -4.90 -17.51 -34.04
N GLY A 79 -5.49 -18.40 -33.22
CA GLY A 79 -6.94 -18.50 -33.14
C GLY A 79 -7.63 -17.20 -32.69
N ASP A 80 -8.78 -16.91 -33.30
CA ASP A 80 -9.61 -15.73 -33.03
C ASP A 80 -10.05 -15.63 -31.56
N PHE A 81 -10.25 -16.76 -30.91
CA PHE A 81 -10.60 -16.83 -29.49
C PHE A 81 -9.52 -16.20 -28.61
N ALA A 82 -8.24 -16.47 -28.88
CA ALA A 82 -7.13 -15.89 -28.10
C ALA A 82 -7.06 -14.36 -28.24
N ILE A 83 -7.31 -13.84 -29.44
CA ILE A 83 -7.35 -12.40 -29.74
C ILE A 83 -8.55 -11.78 -29.02
N TYR A 84 -9.72 -12.41 -29.11
CA TYR A 84 -10.95 -11.94 -28.47
C TYR A 84 -10.81 -11.88 -26.95
N GLU A 85 -10.34 -12.95 -26.30
CA GLU A 85 -10.12 -12.99 -24.85
C GLU A 85 -9.12 -11.90 -24.37
N ALA A 86 -8.07 -11.65 -25.13
CA ALA A 86 -7.13 -10.56 -24.85
C ALA A 86 -7.83 -9.19 -24.92
N MET A 87 -8.66 -8.96 -25.93
CA MET A 87 -9.43 -7.73 -26.08
C MET A 87 -10.48 -7.59 -24.97
N VAL A 88 -11.20 -8.67 -24.63
CA VAL A 88 -12.17 -8.71 -23.53
C VAL A 88 -11.52 -8.29 -22.22
N ARG A 89 -10.35 -8.83 -21.91
CA ARG A 89 -9.64 -8.49 -20.69
C ARG A 89 -9.26 -7.01 -20.62
N MET A 90 -8.87 -6.39 -21.74
CA MET A 90 -8.58 -4.95 -21.79
C MET A 90 -9.82 -4.06 -21.58
N ALA A 91 -11.03 -4.61 -21.70
CA ALA A 91 -12.29 -3.92 -21.47
C ALA A 91 -12.89 -4.16 -20.08
N GLN A 92 -12.27 -5.00 -19.24
CA GLN A 92 -12.77 -5.34 -17.92
C GLN A 92 -12.20 -4.41 -16.85
N TRP A 93 -13.05 -3.66 -16.15
CA TRP A 93 -12.65 -2.69 -15.12
C TRP A 93 -12.01 -3.35 -13.87
N TRP A 94 -12.31 -4.62 -13.61
CA TRP A 94 -11.70 -5.40 -12.51
C TRP A 94 -10.38 -6.07 -12.90
N SER A 95 -10.01 -6.07 -14.19
CA SER A 95 -8.76 -6.63 -14.70
C SER A 95 -7.71 -5.56 -14.99
N TYR A 96 -8.11 -4.40 -15.50
CA TYR A 96 -7.25 -3.28 -15.89
C TYR A 96 -7.51 -2.07 -14.99
N ARG A 97 -6.44 -1.46 -14.48
CA ARG A 97 -6.55 -0.22 -13.69
C ARG A 97 -7.04 0.94 -14.54
N HIS A 98 -6.57 1.00 -15.77
CA HIS A 98 -7.09 1.86 -16.82
C HIS A 98 -7.39 1.01 -18.07
N MET A 99 -8.66 0.82 -18.38
CA MET A 99 -9.08 0.03 -19.52
C MET A 99 -8.58 0.65 -20.82
N LEU A 100 -8.04 -0.17 -21.72
CA LEU A 100 -7.59 0.24 -23.05
C LEU A 100 -8.65 0.04 -24.12
N VAL A 101 -9.66 -0.76 -23.85
CA VAL A 101 -10.79 -1.03 -24.72
C VAL A 101 -12.08 -0.59 -24.05
N ASP A 102 -12.94 0.10 -24.76
CA ASP A 102 -14.30 0.47 -24.39
C ASP A 102 -15.26 -0.55 -25.02
N GLY A 103 -15.80 -1.43 -24.19
CA GLY A 103 -16.68 -2.53 -24.57
C GLY A 103 -18.16 -2.18 -24.42
N HIS A 104 -18.98 -2.65 -25.37
CA HIS A 104 -20.44 -2.56 -25.32
C HIS A 104 -21.06 -3.95 -25.43
N GLY A 105 -21.84 -4.35 -24.44
CA GLY A 105 -22.42 -5.68 -24.31
C GLY A 105 -21.88 -6.43 -23.08
N ASN A 106 -21.95 -7.75 -23.12
CA ASN A 106 -21.47 -8.60 -22.03
C ASN A 106 -20.00 -8.97 -22.23
N PHE A 107 -19.12 -8.37 -21.42
CA PHE A 107 -17.68 -8.67 -21.37
C PHE A 107 -17.28 -9.49 -20.15
N GLY A 108 -18.21 -10.29 -19.59
CA GLY A 108 -17.98 -11.09 -18.41
C GLY A 108 -18.31 -10.38 -17.10
N SER A 109 -18.04 -11.05 -15.98
CA SER A 109 -18.24 -10.52 -14.64
C SER A 109 -17.14 -10.95 -13.66
N MET A 110 -17.10 -10.33 -12.48
CA MET A 110 -16.22 -10.76 -11.37
C MET A 110 -16.61 -12.14 -10.80
N ASP A 111 -17.79 -12.63 -11.12
CA ASP A 111 -18.27 -13.97 -10.75
C ASP A 111 -17.67 -15.08 -11.63
N GLY A 112 -16.89 -14.68 -12.64
CA GLY A 112 -16.24 -15.60 -13.57
C GLY A 112 -17.09 -15.96 -14.76
N ASP A 113 -18.19 -15.25 -15.02
CA ASP A 113 -18.94 -15.39 -16.26
C ASP A 113 -18.09 -15.01 -17.44
N SER A 114 -18.16 -15.83 -18.50
CA SER A 114 -17.47 -15.56 -19.75
C SER A 114 -18.14 -14.41 -20.51
N ALA A 115 -17.35 -13.71 -21.33
CA ALA A 115 -17.91 -12.76 -22.27
C ALA A 115 -18.85 -13.45 -23.28
N ALA A 116 -19.84 -12.74 -23.78
CA ALA A 116 -20.66 -13.21 -24.88
C ALA A 116 -19.81 -13.41 -26.15
N ALA A 117 -20.26 -14.25 -27.06
CA ALA A 117 -19.54 -14.51 -28.31
C ALA A 117 -19.28 -13.19 -29.09
N GLN A 118 -18.13 -13.11 -29.76
CA GLN A 118 -17.63 -11.91 -30.44
C GLN A 118 -18.58 -11.30 -31.48
N ARG A 119 -19.55 -12.09 -31.98
CA ARG A 119 -20.60 -11.60 -32.90
C ARG A 119 -21.67 -10.74 -32.21
N TYR A 120 -21.79 -10.82 -30.87
CA TYR A 120 -22.78 -10.06 -30.10
C TYR A 120 -22.19 -8.80 -29.48
N THR A 121 -20.94 -8.84 -29.05
CA THR A 121 -20.28 -7.71 -28.39
C THR A 121 -19.74 -6.72 -29.41
N GLU A 122 -19.56 -5.49 -28.96
CA GLU A 122 -18.98 -4.40 -29.75
C GLU A 122 -17.88 -3.72 -28.92
N ALA A 123 -16.86 -3.19 -29.59
CA ALA A 123 -15.72 -2.56 -28.96
C ALA A 123 -15.18 -1.38 -29.78
N ARG A 124 -14.47 -0.50 -29.07
CA ARG A 124 -13.64 0.56 -29.63
C ARG A 124 -12.49 0.86 -28.68
N MET A 125 -11.52 1.64 -29.10
CA MET A 125 -10.48 2.12 -28.19
C MET A 125 -11.09 2.99 -27.08
N SER A 126 -10.53 2.92 -25.88
CA SER A 126 -10.81 3.89 -24.83
C SER A 126 -10.05 5.21 -25.07
N LYS A 127 -10.43 6.28 -24.39
CA LYS A 127 -9.75 7.57 -24.52
C LYS A 127 -8.26 7.52 -24.19
N ILE A 128 -7.90 6.80 -23.11
CA ILE A 128 -6.49 6.66 -22.71
C ILE A 128 -5.67 5.79 -23.68
N ALA A 129 -6.31 4.86 -24.39
CA ALA A 129 -5.62 4.05 -25.40
C ALA A 129 -5.04 4.89 -26.56
N LEU A 130 -5.62 6.06 -26.84
CA LEU A 130 -5.06 6.99 -27.83
C LEU A 130 -3.69 7.51 -27.42
N GLU A 131 -3.42 7.63 -26.11
CA GLU A 131 -2.11 8.06 -25.61
C GLU A 131 -1.03 6.98 -25.82
N MET A 132 -1.43 5.70 -25.97
CA MET A 132 -0.49 4.62 -26.34
C MET A 132 -0.02 4.73 -27.80
N LEU A 133 -0.86 5.23 -28.70
CA LEU A 133 -0.67 5.27 -30.14
C LEU A 133 -0.31 6.66 -30.68
N ARG A 134 -0.31 7.68 -29.81
CA ARG A 134 -0.10 9.06 -30.22
C ARG A 134 1.22 9.22 -30.95
N ASP A 135 1.18 9.95 -32.07
CA ASP A 135 2.32 10.22 -32.93
C ASP A 135 2.98 8.97 -33.56
N ILE A 136 2.29 7.82 -33.61
CA ILE A 136 2.81 6.59 -34.26
C ILE A 136 3.17 6.79 -35.73
N ASN A 137 2.48 7.69 -36.43
CA ASN A 137 2.70 8.03 -37.84
C ASN A 137 3.85 9.03 -38.06
N LYS A 138 4.57 9.43 -37.00
CA LYS A 138 5.69 10.39 -37.08
C LYS A 138 7.06 9.71 -36.93
N ASN A 139 7.20 8.49 -37.41
CA ASN A 139 8.44 7.70 -37.29
C ASN A 139 9.00 7.56 -35.86
N THR A 140 8.13 7.59 -34.88
CA THR A 140 8.50 7.55 -33.44
C THR A 140 9.02 6.20 -32.96
N VAL A 141 8.58 5.11 -33.63
CA VAL A 141 8.93 3.72 -33.34
C VAL A 141 9.29 2.96 -34.60
N ASN A 142 9.99 1.85 -34.44
CA ASN A 142 10.31 0.97 -35.55
C ASN A 142 9.11 0.11 -35.93
N PHE A 143 9.06 -0.25 -37.20
CA PHE A 143 8.11 -1.17 -37.79
C PHE A 143 8.85 -2.37 -38.35
N ALA A 144 8.34 -3.57 -38.11
CA ALA A 144 8.78 -4.81 -38.69
C ALA A 144 7.72 -5.34 -39.69
N ASP A 145 8.14 -6.23 -40.58
CA ASP A 145 7.20 -6.97 -41.40
C ASP A 145 6.39 -7.93 -40.55
N ASN A 146 5.11 -8.10 -40.91
CA ASN A 146 4.25 -9.09 -40.28
C ASN A 146 4.67 -10.52 -40.67
N TYR A 147 3.91 -11.54 -40.25
CA TYR A 147 4.23 -12.96 -40.45
C TYR A 147 4.33 -13.40 -41.93
N ASP A 148 3.71 -12.70 -42.88
CA ASP A 148 3.71 -13.00 -44.33
C ASP A 148 4.38 -11.91 -45.19
N ALA A 149 4.97 -10.92 -44.56
CA ALA A 149 5.64 -9.75 -45.17
C ALA A 149 4.74 -8.88 -46.09
N ASN A 150 3.42 -9.00 -45.96
CA ASN A 150 2.48 -8.18 -46.77
C ASN A 150 2.08 -6.89 -46.03
N GLU A 151 2.16 -6.86 -44.70
CA GLU A 151 1.84 -5.70 -43.86
C GLU A 151 3.01 -5.40 -42.94
N ARG A 152 3.02 -4.20 -42.37
CA ARG A 152 4.00 -3.80 -41.35
C ARG A 152 3.30 -3.54 -40.00
N GLU A 153 3.92 -3.96 -38.95
CA GLU A 153 3.44 -3.76 -37.60
C GLU A 153 4.49 -3.06 -36.73
N PRO A 154 4.08 -2.25 -35.72
CA PRO A 154 5.02 -1.60 -34.82
C PRO A 154 5.67 -2.62 -33.89
N GLU A 155 7.00 -2.53 -33.70
CA GLU A 155 7.74 -3.34 -32.72
C GLU A 155 7.34 -2.98 -31.27
N VAL A 156 7.01 -1.70 -31.05
CA VAL A 156 6.59 -1.13 -29.78
C VAL A 156 5.68 0.08 -30.04
N LEU A 157 4.78 0.41 -29.13
CA LEU A 157 3.98 1.64 -29.22
C LEU A 157 4.71 2.83 -28.59
N PRO A 158 4.41 4.07 -29.02
CA PRO A 158 4.98 5.28 -28.41
C PRO A 158 4.70 5.39 -26.90
N ALA A 159 3.55 4.92 -26.41
CA ALA A 159 3.18 4.76 -25.01
C ALA A 159 3.45 6.00 -24.15
N ARG A 160 2.65 7.05 -24.31
CA ARG A 160 2.81 8.35 -23.65
C ARG A 160 2.60 8.33 -22.13
N PHE A 161 2.31 7.18 -21.54
CA PHE A 161 2.28 6.92 -20.11
C PHE A 161 2.90 5.55 -19.80
N PRO A 162 3.43 5.33 -18.59
CA PRO A 162 4.15 4.11 -18.21
C PRO A 162 3.19 2.92 -17.99
N ASN A 163 2.62 2.40 -19.08
CA ASN A 163 1.55 1.39 -19.07
C ASN A 163 1.95 0.09 -18.36
N LEU A 164 3.22 -0.33 -18.41
CA LEU A 164 3.67 -1.54 -17.72
C LEU A 164 3.37 -1.52 -16.22
N LEU A 165 3.65 -0.40 -15.56
CA LEU A 165 3.35 -0.24 -14.13
C LEU A 165 1.88 0.12 -13.89
N VAL A 166 1.28 0.97 -14.73
CA VAL A 166 -0.10 1.43 -14.52
C VAL A 166 -1.09 0.28 -14.60
N ASN A 167 -1.04 -0.55 -15.63
CA ASN A 167 -1.97 -1.66 -15.81
C ASN A 167 -1.41 -3.00 -15.32
N GLY A 168 -0.10 -3.09 -15.13
CA GLY A 168 0.54 -4.35 -14.79
C GLY A 168 0.40 -5.40 -15.91
N THR A 169 0.85 -6.62 -15.65
CA THR A 169 0.69 -7.75 -16.56
C THR A 169 0.93 -9.07 -15.85
N THR A 170 0.33 -10.13 -16.35
CA THR A 170 0.60 -11.51 -15.93
C THR A 170 0.86 -12.36 -17.17
N GLY A 171 1.82 -13.29 -17.10
CA GLY A 171 2.11 -14.17 -18.23
C GLY A 171 2.97 -15.34 -17.85
N ILE A 172 2.72 -16.49 -18.49
CA ILE A 172 3.46 -17.73 -18.27
C ILE A 172 4.19 -18.07 -19.57
N ALA A 173 5.50 -18.04 -19.55
CA ALA A 173 6.36 -18.46 -20.66
C ALA A 173 7.01 -19.81 -20.36
N VAL A 174 7.91 -20.26 -21.23
CA VAL A 174 8.67 -21.50 -20.99
C VAL A 174 9.79 -21.22 -20.00
N GLY A 175 9.75 -21.87 -18.84
CA GLY A 175 10.76 -21.74 -17.79
C GLY A 175 10.74 -20.43 -17.00
N MET A 176 9.84 -19.51 -17.30
CA MET A 176 9.72 -18.23 -16.59
C MET A 176 8.29 -17.70 -16.65
N ALA A 177 7.95 -16.81 -15.73
CA ALA A 177 6.65 -16.15 -15.67
C ALA A 177 6.83 -14.68 -15.29
N THR A 178 5.88 -13.84 -15.68
CA THR A 178 5.81 -12.44 -15.22
C THR A 178 4.54 -12.23 -14.42
N ASN A 179 4.64 -11.41 -13.37
CA ASN A 179 3.50 -10.98 -12.57
C ASN A 179 3.78 -9.59 -11.99
N ILE A 180 3.39 -8.57 -12.72
CA ILE A 180 3.58 -7.16 -12.38
C ILE A 180 2.23 -6.58 -11.98
N PRO A 181 2.07 -6.06 -10.75
CA PRO A 181 0.78 -5.51 -10.32
C PRO A 181 0.52 -4.15 -10.97
N PRO A 182 -0.75 -3.74 -11.07
CA PRO A 182 -1.13 -2.39 -11.48
C PRO A 182 -0.82 -1.36 -10.40
N HIS A 183 -0.62 -0.09 -10.83
CA HIS A 183 -0.31 1.04 -9.96
C HIS A 183 -1.18 2.25 -10.32
N ASN A 184 -1.26 3.21 -9.41
CA ASN A 184 -1.96 4.46 -9.64
C ASN A 184 -1.23 5.29 -10.71
N LEU A 185 -1.99 5.79 -11.70
CA LEU A 185 -1.43 6.56 -12.82
C LEU A 185 -0.72 7.83 -12.35
N GLY A 186 -1.35 8.60 -11.45
CA GLY A 186 -0.79 9.85 -10.96
C GLY A 186 0.51 9.62 -10.19
N GLU A 187 0.54 8.64 -9.30
CA GLU A 187 1.73 8.27 -8.52
C GLU A 187 2.86 7.75 -9.41
N THR A 188 2.53 6.93 -10.42
CA THR A 188 3.53 6.41 -11.36
C THR A 188 4.14 7.52 -12.20
N ILE A 189 3.35 8.51 -12.63
CA ILE A 189 3.86 9.68 -13.34
C ILE A 189 4.80 10.51 -12.46
N GLU A 190 4.45 10.73 -11.19
CA GLU A 190 5.36 11.42 -10.26
C GLU A 190 6.65 10.64 -10.03
N ALA A 191 6.59 9.30 -9.96
CA ALA A 191 7.79 8.48 -9.86
C ALA A 191 8.68 8.59 -11.11
N VAL A 192 8.11 8.64 -12.33
CA VAL A 192 8.86 8.91 -13.57
C VAL A 192 9.56 10.26 -13.48
N LYS A 193 8.87 11.32 -13.06
CA LYS A 193 9.43 12.68 -12.94
C LYS A 193 10.55 12.72 -11.91
N LEU A 194 10.38 12.03 -10.77
CA LEU A 194 11.39 11.93 -9.72
C LEU A 194 12.68 11.29 -10.22
N VAL A 195 12.59 10.18 -10.97
CA VAL A 195 13.75 9.50 -11.58
C VAL A 195 14.39 10.36 -12.67
N MET A 196 13.61 11.15 -13.42
CA MET A 196 14.15 12.10 -14.40
C MET A 196 14.95 13.24 -13.75
N ASP A 197 14.52 13.72 -12.57
CA ASP A 197 15.18 14.79 -11.83
C ASP A 197 16.41 14.27 -11.07
N ASN A 198 16.38 13.07 -10.55
CA ASN A 198 17.45 12.43 -9.82
C ASN A 198 17.66 10.98 -10.27
N PRO A 199 18.59 10.72 -11.21
CA PRO A 199 18.90 9.35 -11.66
C PRO A 199 19.42 8.41 -10.56
N GLU A 200 19.96 8.96 -9.47
CA GLU A 200 20.47 8.19 -8.33
C GLU A 200 19.44 7.99 -7.19
N VAL A 201 18.17 8.30 -7.46
CA VAL A 201 17.08 8.14 -6.50
C VAL A 201 17.00 6.70 -5.98
N THR A 202 16.85 6.56 -4.68
CA THR A 202 16.71 5.27 -3.99
C THR A 202 15.30 4.71 -4.12
N THR A 203 15.15 3.39 -3.94
CA THR A 203 13.83 2.75 -3.89
C THR A 203 12.94 3.34 -2.79
N ARG A 204 13.52 3.74 -1.66
CA ARG A 204 12.78 4.35 -0.54
C ARG A 204 12.17 5.69 -0.96
N GLU A 205 12.94 6.56 -1.59
CA GLU A 205 12.46 7.85 -2.12
C GLU A 205 11.39 7.66 -3.21
N ILE A 206 11.53 6.65 -4.07
CA ILE A 206 10.49 6.29 -5.05
C ILE A 206 9.19 5.91 -4.31
N MET A 207 9.26 5.18 -3.20
CA MET A 207 8.10 4.77 -2.42
C MET A 207 7.39 5.91 -1.69
N GLU A 208 7.99 7.09 -1.56
CA GLU A 208 7.31 8.29 -1.04
C GLU A 208 6.22 8.78 -2.02
N VAL A 209 6.46 8.65 -3.32
CA VAL A 209 5.53 9.07 -4.38
C VAL A 209 4.76 7.91 -5.01
N LEU A 210 5.31 6.70 -5.00
CA LEU A 210 4.71 5.45 -5.49
C LEU A 210 4.72 4.41 -4.36
N PRO A 211 3.86 4.54 -3.34
CA PRO A 211 3.96 3.76 -2.10
C PRO A 211 3.65 2.28 -2.27
N GLY A 212 3.03 1.86 -3.37
CA GLY A 212 2.69 0.48 -3.66
C GLY A 212 1.70 0.29 -4.79
N PRO A 213 1.31 -0.96 -5.07
CA PRO A 213 0.30 -1.29 -6.06
C PRO A 213 -1.04 -0.61 -5.80
N ASP A 214 -1.80 -0.41 -6.86
CA ASP A 214 -3.17 0.12 -6.81
C ASP A 214 -4.07 -0.74 -7.70
N PHE A 215 -4.72 -1.71 -7.09
CA PHE A 215 -5.53 -2.70 -7.80
C PHE A 215 -6.89 -2.13 -8.22
N PRO A 216 -7.41 -2.48 -9.41
CA PRO A 216 -8.71 -2.00 -9.88
C PRO A 216 -9.86 -2.36 -8.93
N THR A 217 -9.76 -3.49 -8.23
CA THR A 217 -10.77 -3.98 -7.28
C THR A 217 -10.64 -3.41 -5.87
N GLY A 218 -9.69 -2.48 -5.63
CA GLY A 218 -9.43 -1.92 -4.30
C GLY A 218 -8.73 -2.90 -3.37
N ALA A 219 -9.38 -3.25 -2.26
CA ALA A 219 -8.87 -4.11 -1.20
C ALA A 219 -7.71 -3.53 -0.38
N LEU A 220 -7.23 -4.27 0.61
CA LEU A 220 -6.21 -3.86 1.55
C LEU A 220 -4.91 -4.61 1.26
N VAL A 221 -3.79 -3.89 1.23
CA VAL A 221 -2.45 -4.49 1.22
C VAL A 221 -1.93 -4.50 2.66
N MET A 222 -1.56 -5.67 3.14
CA MET A 222 -1.07 -5.87 4.49
C MET A 222 0.46 -5.81 4.51
N GLY A 223 1.02 -4.74 5.10
CA GLY A 223 2.47 -4.52 5.22
C GLY A 223 3.15 -3.93 3.98
N LYS A 224 4.22 -3.17 4.18
CA LYS A 224 4.97 -2.47 3.12
C LYS A 224 6.28 -3.15 2.72
N SER A 225 6.80 -4.07 3.53
CA SER A 225 8.12 -4.68 3.31
C SER A 225 8.18 -5.52 2.04
N GLY A 226 7.14 -6.30 1.77
CA GLY A 226 7.04 -7.07 0.54
C GLY A 226 7.05 -6.19 -0.71
N ILE A 227 6.48 -4.97 -0.62
CA ILE A 227 6.51 -3.96 -1.69
C ILE A 227 7.95 -3.46 -1.89
N HIS A 228 8.61 -3.04 -0.80
CA HIS A 228 9.99 -2.55 -0.87
C HIS A 228 10.91 -3.58 -1.52
N ARG A 229 10.88 -4.82 -1.03
CA ARG A 229 11.68 -5.91 -1.60
C ARG A 229 11.39 -6.14 -3.09
N ALA A 230 10.10 -6.10 -3.49
CA ALA A 230 9.71 -6.23 -4.89
C ALA A 230 10.22 -5.08 -5.75
N TYR A 231 10.14 -3.85 -5.26
CA TYR A 231 10.61 -2.67 -5.97
C TYR A 231 12.13 -2.64 -6.12
N GLU A 232 12.85 -3.12 -5.11
CA GLU A 232 14.31 -3.19 -5.14
C GLU A 232 14.82 -4.32 -6.03
N THR A 233 14.27 -5.52 -5.90
CA THR A 233 14.82 -6.75 -6.52
C THR A 233 14.03 -7.26 -7.72
N GLY A 234 12.87 -6.71 -8.00
CA GLY A 234 11.92 -7.25 -8.98
C GLY A 234 11.13 -8.47 -8.48
N LYS A 235 11.37 -8.95 -7.24
CA LYS A 235 10.69 -10.10 -6.64
C LYS A 235 10.25 -9.81 -5.22
N GLY A 236 9.02 -10.17 -4.88
CA GLY A 236 8.48 -9.99 -3.54
C GLY A 236 7.10 -10.64 -3.43
N SER A 237 6.50 -10.54 -2.27
CA SER A 237 5.14 -11.00 -2.02
C SER A 237 4.44 -10.07 -1.05
N ILE A 238 3.20 -9.78 -1.32
CA ILE A 238 2.32 -8.99 -0.44
C ILE A 238 1.06 -9.80 -0.14
N THR A 239 0.47 -9.56 1.01
CA THR A 239 -0.83 -10.12 1.38
C THR A 239 -1.92 -9.12 1.02
N LEU A 240 -2.88 -9.55 0.21
CA LEU A 240 -4.09 -8.82 -0.13
C LEU A 240 -5.23 -9.33 0.74
N ARG A 241 -5.99 -8.41 1.33
CA ARG A 241 -7.16 -8.74 2.16
C ARG A 241 -8.37 -7.98 1.66
N SER A 242 -9.53 -8.64 1.61
CA SER A 242 -10.83 -8.02 1.33
C SER A 242 -11.12 -6.88 2.28
N ARG A 243 -11.77 -5.82 1.79
CA ARG A 243 -12.38 -4.82 2.65
C ARG A 243 -13.68 -5.38 3.21
N THR A 244 -13.79 -5.39 4.53
CA THR A 244 -14.93 -5.99 5.24
C THR A 244 -15.42 -5.06 6.33
N GLU A 245 -16.73 -5.08 6.55
CA GLU A 245 -17.39 -4.37 7.64
C GLU A 245 -18.31 -5.33 8.39
N ILE A 246 -18.44 -5.15 9.70
CA ILE A 246 -19.38 -5.89 10.51
C ILE A 246 -20.56 -4.97 10.79
N GLU A 247 -21.72 -5.37 10.31
CA GLU A 247 -22.96 -4.65 10.50
C GLU A 247 -23.85 -5.38 11.51
N GLU A 248 -24.40 -4.66 12.46
CA GLU A 248 -25.50 -5.16 13.30
C GLU A 248 -26.83 -5.01 12.57
N TYR A 249 -27.68 -6.02 12.63
CA TYR A 249 -29.03 -5.99 12.06
C TYR A 249 -30.00 -6.79 12.90
N GLY A 250 -31.26 -6.42 12.85
CA GLY A 250 -32.40 -7.14 13.43
C GLY A 250 -32.14 -7.81 14.78
N ASN A 251 -32.46 -7.21 15.90
CA ASN A 251 -32.40 -7.80 17.26
C ASN A 251 -30.99 -8.30 17.69
N GLY A 252 -29.92 -7.56 17.38
CA GLY A 252 -28.57 -7.87 17.85
C GLY A 252 -27.90 -9.04 17.13
N ARG A 253 -28.24 -9.27 15.86
CA ARG A 253 -27.52 -10.18 14.97
C ARG A 253 -26.42 -9.41 14.24
N GLU A 254 -25.32 -10.07 13.97
CA GLU A 254 -24.20 -9.53 13.20
C GLU A 254 -24.15 -10.15 11.81
N ARG A 255 -23.68 -9.41 10.84
CA ARG A 255 -23.32 -9.89 9.53
C ARG A 255 -21.98 -9.29 9.06
N ILE A 256 -21.19 -10.07 8.36
CA ILE A 256 -19.96 -9.63 7.73
C ILE A 256 -20.32 -9.23 6.30
N VAL A 257 -20.02 -8.00 5.94
CA VAL A 257 -20.22 -7.46 4.59
C VAL A 257 -18.87 -7.26 3.94
N VAL A 258 -18.67 -7.89 2.78
CA VAL A 258 -17.47 -7.73 1.97
C VAL A 258 -17.79 -6.75 0.85
N THR A 259 -17.09 -5.63 0.79
CA THR A 259 -17.29 -4.56 -0.20
C THR A 259 -16.23 -4.56 -1.30
N GLU A 260 -15.05 -5.13 -1.03
CA GLU A 260 -13.96 -5.26 -2.01
C GLU A 260 -13.26 -6.61 -1.86
N PHE A 261 -12.96 -7.25 -3.00
CA PHE A 261 -12.23 -8.52 -3.05
C PHE A 261 -10.79 -8.29 -3.50
N PRO A 262 -9.84 -9.16 -3.09
CA PRO A 262 -8.48 -9.14 -3.61
C PRO A 262 -8.46 -9.29 -5.13
N TYR A 263 -7.48 -8.65 -5.76
CA TYR A 263 -7.30 -8.68 -7.20
C TYR A 263 -7.23 -10.11 -7.76
N MET A 264 -7.91 -10.37 -8.88
CA MET A 264 -8.02 -11.65 -9.57
C MET A 264 -8.75 -12.78 -8.78
N VAL A 265 -9.44 -12.44 -7.71
CA VAL A 265 -10.28 -13.40 -6.97
C VAL A 265 -11.67 -13.47 -7.60
N ASN A 266 -12.15 -14.70 -7.80
CA ASN A 266 -13.50 -14.98 -8.28
C ASN A 266 -14.48 -15.03 -7.10
N LYS A 267 -15.45 -14.13 -7.08
CA LYS A 267 -16.42 -13.95 -5.99
C LYS A 267 -17.29 -15.20 -5.79
N SER A 268 -17.80 -15.80 -6.85
CA SER A 268 -18.64 -17.01 -6.77
C SER A 268 -17.87 -18.21 -6.21
N LYS A 269 -16.61 -18.40 -6.58
CA LYS A 269 -15.76 -19.47 -6.01
C LYS A 269 -15.49 -19.27 -4.52
N VAL A 270 -15.37 -18.00 -4.07
CA VAL A 270 -15.26 -17.71 -2.63
C VAL A 270 -16.54 -18.12 -1.92
N GLN A 271 -17.70 -17.82 -2.48
CA GLN A 271 -19.00 -18.24 -1.92
C GLN A 271 -19.12 -19.77 -1.80
N GLU A 272 -18.84 -20.48 -2.88
CA GLU A 272 -18.84 -21.95 -2.90
C GLU A 272 -17.90 -22.54 -1.85
N HIS A 273 -16.70 -21.96 -1.72
CA HIS A 273 -15.71 -22.42 -0.75
C HIS A 273 -16.16 -22.17 0.70
N ILE A 274 -16.75 -21.00 0.99
CA ILE A 274 -17.30 -20.72 2.33
C ILE A 274 -18.41 -21.72 2.67
N VAL A 275 -19.37 -21.95 1.77
CA VAL A 275 -20.44 -22.92 1.96
C VAL A 275 -19.89 -24.31 2.23
N LYS A 276 -18.86 -24.74 1.50
CA LYS A 276 -18.18 -26.00 1.70
C LYS A 276 -17.55 -26.12 3.10
N LEU A 277 -16.84 -25.06 3.56
CA LEU A 277 -16.23 -25.03 4.90
C LEU A 277 -17.27 -25.14 6.02
N VAL A 278 -18.46 -24.55 5.82
CA VAL A 278 -19.58 -24.67 6.76
C VAL A 278 -20.14 -26.09 6.78
N GLN A 279 -20.35 -26.70 5.60
CA GLN A 279 -20.82 -28.08 5.47
C GLN A 279 -19.87 -29.12 6.08
N GLU A 280 -18.55 -28.88 5.92
CA GLU A 280 -17.47 -29.68 6.51
C GLU A 280 -17.27 -29.42 8.01
N LYS A 281 -18.05 -28.49 8.62
CA LYS A 281 -17.92 -28.03 10.02
C LYS A 281 -16.54 -27.49 10.40
N ARG A 282 -15.82 -26.95 9.44
CA ARG A 282 -14.52 -26.30 9.65
C ARG A 282 -14.67 -24.86 10.12
N ILE A 283 -15.78 -24.22 9.75
CA ILE A 283 -16.22 -22.92 10.27
C ILE A 283 -17.65 -23.11 10.76
N ASP A 284 -17.87 -22.82 12.04
CA ASP A 284 -19.22 -22.81 12.64
C ASP A 284 -19.69 -21.36 12.85
N GLY A 285 -21.01 -21.17 12.96
CA GLY A 285 -21.62 -19.88 13.27
C GLY A 285 -22.05 -19.05 12.05
N ILE A 286 -21.93 -19.56 10.81
CA ILE A 286 -22.48 -18.94 9.60
C ILE A 286 -23.86 -19.50 9.32
N THR A 287 -24.88 -18.65 9.13
CA THR A 287 -26.26 -19.05 8.85
C THR A 287 -26.62 -18.93 7.37
N ALA A 288 -26.10 -17.94 6.69
CA ALA A 288 -26.32 -17.73 5.25
C ALA A 288 -25.17 -16.99 4.60
N VAL A 289 -24.97 -17.21 3.31
CA VAL A 289 -24.04 -16.46 2.46
C VAL A 289 -24.81 -16.01 1.24
N ARG A 290 -24.85 -14.70 1.00
CA ARG A 290 -25.61 -14.09 -0.10
C ARG A 290 -24.77 -13.05 -0.85
N ASP A 291 -24.98 -13.00 -2.15
CA ASP A 291 -24.47 -11.92 -2.97
C ASP A 291 -25.59 -10.90 -3.21
N GLU A 292 -25.42 -9.72 -2.67
CA GLU A 292 -26.32 -8.58 -2.80
C GLU A 292 -25.69 -7.49 -3.70
N SER A 293 -24.63 -7.81 -4.45
CA SER A 293 -23.95 -6.88 -5.34
C SER A 293 -24.89 -6.34 -6.42
N ASN A 294 -24.79 -5.07 -6.72
CA ASN A 294 -25.60 -4.39 -7.71
C ASN A 294 -24.75 -3.37 -8.52
N ARG A 295 -25.39 -2.43 -9.22
CA ARG A 295 -24.71 -1.39 -10.02
C ARG A 295 -23.96 -0.38 -9.17
N GLU A 296 -24.26 -0.27 -7.89
CA GLU A 296 -23.61 0.64 -6.93
C GLU A 296 -22.28 0.06 -6.43
N GLY A 297 -22.12 -1.27 -6.47
CA GLY A 297 -20.88 -1.92 -6.07
C GLY A 297 -21.05 -3.36 -5.58
N VAL A 298 -19.96 -3.89 -5.08
CA VAL A 298 -19.90 -5.20 -4.47
C VAL A 298 -20.48 -5.14 -3.06
N ARG A 299 -21.42 -6.05 -2.78
CA ARG A 299 -21.98 -6.27 -1.45
C ARG A 299 -22.20 -7.76 -1.25
N PHE A 300 -21.22 -8.42 -0.68
CA PHE A 300 -21.25 -9.84 -0.40
C PHE A 300 -21.46 -10.04 1.11
N VAL A 301 -22.56 -10.68 1.49
CA VAL A 301 -23.05 -10.71 2.87
C VAL A 301 -22.93 -12.13 3.44
N ILE A 302 -22.30 -12.25 4.61
CA ILE A 302 -22.19 -13.47 5.39
C ILE A 302 -22.92 -13.25 6.72
N GLU A 303 -24.05 -13.92 6.91
CA GLU A 303 -24.85 -13.80 8.13
C GLU A 303 -24.29 -14.69 9.24
N VAL A 304 -24.12 -14.11 10.42
CA VAL A 304 -23.56 -14.76 11.60
C VAL A 304 -24.67 -15.17 12.56
N ARG A 305 -24.53 -16.35 13.16
CA ARG A 305 -25.42 -16.86 14.19
C ARG A 305 -25.28 -15.97 15.46
N ARG A 306 -26.37 -15.74 16.16
CA ARG A 306 -26.45 -14.81 17.29
C ARG A 306 -25.48 -15.10 18.45
N ASP A 307 -25.14 -16.37 18.66
CA ASP A 307 -24.22 -16.86 19.70
C ASP A 307 -22.75 -16.94 19.23
N ALA A 308 -22.45 -16.52 18.01
CA ALA A 308 -21.12 -16.57 17.43
C ALA A 308 -20.54 -15.15 17.25
N SER A 309 -19.24 -15.00 17.41
CA SER A 309 -18.53 -13.74 17.19
C SER A 309 -18.18 -13.57 15.71
N ALA A 310 -18.68 -12.50 15.09
CA ALA A 310 -18.37 -12.17 13.69
C ALA A 310 -16.86 -11.96 13.47
N ASN A 311 -16.14 -11.38 14.42
CA ASN A 311 -14.69 -11.17 14.33
C ASN A 311 -13.90 -12.49 14.26
N VAL A 312 -14.28 -13.48 15.08
CA VAL A 312 -13.63 -14.80 15.08
C VAL A 312 -13.90 -15.53 13.76
N ILE A 313 -15.14 -15.47 13.27
CA ILE A 313 -15.51 -16.05 11.97
C ILE A 313 -14.74 -15.36 10.85
N LEU A 314 -14.67 -14.03 10.84
CA LEU A 314 -13.94 -13.27 9.84
C LEU A 314 -12.45 -13.65 9.79
N ASN A 315 -11.80 -13.78 10.94
CA ASN A 315 -10.40 -14.21 11.00
C ASN A 315 -10.20 -15.63 10.46
N ASN A 316 -11.14 -16.55 10.73
CA ASN A 316 -11.13 -17.88 10.15
C ASN A 316 -11.34 -17.86 8.63
N LEU A 317 -12.21 -16.99 8.14
CA LEU A 317 -12.44 -16.79 6.71
C LEU A 317 -11.19 -16.26 6.00
N PHE A 318 -10.50 -15.27 6.57
CA PHE A 318 -9.22 -14.78 6.04
C PHE A 318 -8.15 -15.88 5.96
N LYS A 319 -8.12 -16.76 6.95
CA LYS A 319 -7.13 -17.84 7.01
C LYS A 319 -7.43 -18.99 6.04
N GLN A 320 -8.70 -19.28 5.78
CA GLN A 320 -9.13 -20.47 5.08
C GLN A 320 -9.72 -20.22 3.69
N THR A 321 -9.93 -18.96 3.29
CA THR A 321 -10.55 -18.61 2.01
C THR A 321 -9.73 -17.54 1.25
N GLN A 322 -10.11 -17.28 0.00
CA GLN A 322 -9.50 -16.22 -0.82
C GLN A 322 -9.96 -14.80 -0.46
N LEU A 323 -10.68 -14.60 0.66
CA LEU A 323 -10.87 -13.26 1.24
C LEU A 323 -9.54 -12.64 1.68
N GLN A 324 -8.54 -13.47 1.89
CA GLN A 324 -7.13 -13.06 1.97
C GLN A 324 -6.30 -13.96 1.07
N THR A 325 -5.41 -13.35 0.27
CA THR A 325 -4.53 -14.07 -0.65
C THR A 325 -3.17 -13.38 -0.75
N ASN A 326 -2.17 -14.09 -1.25
CA ASN A 326 -0.86 -13.53 -1.49
C ASN A 326 -0.71 -13.18 -2.98
N PHE A 327 -0.21 -11.98 -3.26
CA PHE A 327 0.21 -11.58 -4.59
C PHE A 327 1.74 -11.59 -4.66
N SER A 328 2.28 -12.47 -5.50
CA SER A 328 3.72 -12.62 -5.67
C SER A 328 4.20 -11.78 -6.86
N PHE A 329 5.09 -10.84 -6.62
CA PHE A 329 5.74 -10.05 -7.67
C PHE A 329 6.78 -10.90 -8.40
N ASN A 330 6.80 -10.80 -9.70
CA ASN A 330 7.89 -11.21 -10.57
C ASN A 330 7.94 -10.24 -11.76
N MET A 331 8.74 -9.18 -11.61
CA MET A 331 8.77 -8.05 -12.53
C MET A 331 9.67 -8.35 -13.72
N LEU A 332 9.30 -9.40 -14.45
CA LEU A 332 9.99 -9.88 -15.64
C LEU A 332 9.40 -9.21 -16.89
N ALA A 333 10.25 -8.56 -17.68
CA ALA A 333 9.86 -7.93 -18.94
C ALA A 333 10.98 -8.08 -19.99
N ILE A 334 10.65 -7.87 -21.25
CA ILE A 334 11.63 -7.84 -22.35
C ILE A 334 12.29 -6.46 -22.37
N GLN A 335 13.60 -6.44 -22.17
CA GLN A 335 14.43 -5.24 -22.33
C GLN A 335 15.50 -5.51 -23.39
N ASN A 336 15.50 -4.74 -24.47
CA ASN A 336 16.42 -4.91 -25.60
C ASN A 336 16.43 -6.35 -26.16
N GLY A 337 15.25 -6.95 -26.33
CA GLY A 337 15.06 -8.29 -26.85
C GLY A 337 15.39 -9.43 -25.88
N VAL A 338 15.77 -9.13 -24.62
CA VAL A 338 16.15 -10.12 -23.60
C VAL A 338 15.21 -10.05 -22.40
N PRO A 339 14.70 -11.19 -21.91
CA PRO A 339 13.88 -11.23 -20.69
C PRO A 339 14.77 -10.94 -19.48
N LYS A 340 14.37 -9.96 -18.66
CA LYS A 340 15.05 -9.57 -17.41
C LYS A 340 14.08 -9.32 -16.31
N ILE A 341 14.46 -9.69 -15.09
CA ILE A 341 13.79 -9.27 -13.86
C ILE A 341 14.32 -7.87 -13.54
N LEU A 342 13.44 -6.90 -13.41
CA LEU A 342 13.77 -5.49 -13.29
C LEU A 342 13.24 -4.95 -11.96
N SER A 343 14.02 -4.07 -11.32
CA SER A 343 13.53 -3.23 -10.23
C SER A 343 12.55 -2.18 -10.77
N VAL A 344 11.75 -1.56 -9.89
CA VAL A 344 10.86 -0.44 -10.29
C VAL A 344 11.68 0.69 -10.91
N ARG A 345 12.82 1.06 -10.33
CA ARG A 345 13.72 2.07 -10.88
C ARG A 345 14.14 1.73 -12.33
N GLN A 346 14.58 0.49 -12.58
CA GLN A 346 15.00 0.06 -13.93
C GLN A 346 13.86 0.09 -14.95
N ILE A 347 12.63 -0.22 -14.54
CA ILE A 347 11.43 -0.08 -15.39
C ILE A 347 11.19 1.39 -15.75
N LEU A 348 11.23 2.29 -14.75
CA LEU A 348 11.06 3.72 -14.96
C LEU A 348 12.16 4.31 -15.85
N GLU A 349 13.42 3.91 -15.63
CA GLU A 349 14.56 4.32 -16.47
C GLU A 349 14.37 3.86 -17.94
N SER A 350 13.96 2.60 -18.15
CA SER A 350 13.71 2.07 -19.49
C SER A 350 12.58 2.82 -20.20
N TYR A 351 11.53 3.17 -19.49
CA TYR A 351 10.44 3.99 -19.99
C TYR A 351 10.92 5.40 -20.35
N ILE A 352 11.72 6.03 -19.52
CA ILE A 352 12.28 7.37 -19.76
C ILE A 352 13.15 7.39 -21.03
N VAL A 353 14.03 6.38 -21.16
CA VAL A 353 14.87 6.23 -22.37
C VAL A 353 13.99 6.12 -23.62
N HIS A 354 12.94 5.30 -23.57
CA HIS A 354 11.98 5.17 -24.67
C HIS A 354 11.28 6.49 -24.99
N GLN A 355 10.80 7.24 -23.99
CA GLN A 355 10.15 8.53 -24.21
C GLN A 355 11.10 9.58 -24.81
N LYS A 356 12.36 9.61 -24.37
CA LYS A 356 13.38 10.48 -24.98
C LYS A 356 13.56 10.16 -26.48
N GLU A 357 13.63 8.90 -26.83
CA GLU A 357 13.71 8.45 -28.23
C GLU A 357 12.47 8.86 -29.03
N VAL A 358 11.27 8.60 -28.48
CA VAL A 358 9.97 8.95 -29.13
C VAL A 358 9.88 10.45 -29.39
N VAL A 359 10.18 11.30 -28.40
CA VAL A 359 10.11 12.76 -28.56
C VAL A 359 11.18 13.25 -29.52
N THR A 360 12.40 12.73 -29.46
CA THR A 360 13.47 13.11 -30.40
C THR A 360 13.11 12.75 -31.82
N ARG A 361 12.65 11.53 -32.09
CA ARG A 361 12.26 11.06 -33.44
C ARG A 361 11.05 11.82 -33.95
N ARG A 362 10.06 12.10 -33.13
CA ARG A 362 8.91 12.94 -33.51
C ARG A 362 9.37 14.35 -33.90
N THR A 363 10.21 14.97 -33.08
CA THR A 363 10.72 16.32 -33.34
C THR A 363 11.53 16.37 -34.61
N GLN A 364 12.35 15.35 -34.88
CA GLN A 364 13.10 15.23 -36.13
C GLN A 364 12.16 15.11 -37.35
N PHE A 365 11.12 14.26 -37.25
CA PHE A 365 10.11 14.11 -38.29
C PHE A 365 9.36 15.41 -38.57
N ASP A 366 8.90 16.10 -37.50
CA ASP A 366 8.20 17.38 -37.65
C ASP A 366 9.12 18.47 -38.25
N LYS A 367 10.42 18.47 -37.86
CA LYS A 367 11.43 19.36 -38.46
C LYS A 367 11.63 19.09 -39.92
N GLU A 368 11.87 17.86 -40.33
CA GLU A 368 12.06 17.48 -41.74
C GLU A 368 10.82 17.82 -42.59
N LYS A 369 9.64 17.61 -42.04
CA LYS A 369 8.39 17.98 -42.73
C LYS A 369 8.23 19.49 -42.87
N ALA A 370 8.59 20.25 -41.85
CA ALA A 370 8.58 21.72 -41.86
C ALA A 370 9.63 22.26 -42.85
N GLU A 371 10.85 21.70 -42.85
CA GLU A 371 11.91 22.06 -43.78
C GLU A 371 11.50 21.78 -45.23
N ALA A 372 10.92 20.60 -45.52
CA ALA A 372 10.43 20.24 -46.85
C ALA A 372 9.33 21.20 -47.32
N ARG A 373 8.45 21.65 -46.41
CA ARG A 373 7.40 22.63 -46.75
C ARG A 373 7.97 24.02 -46.95
N ALA A 374 8.89 24.48 -46.07
CA ALA A 374 9.54 25.77 -46.17
C ALA A 374 10.34 25.88 -47.49
N HIS A 375 11.04 24.81 -47.87
CA HIS A 375 11.76 24.72 -49.15
C HIS A 375 10.85 24.96 -50.35
N ILE A 376 9.65 24.36 -50.35
CA ILE A 376 8.66 24.60 -51.43
C ILE A 376 8.19 26.06 -51.40
N LEU A 377 7.86 26.62 -50.22
CA LEU A 377 7.40 28.00 -50.13
C LEU A 377 8.46 29.01 -50.53
N GLU A 378 9.74 28.76 -50.21
CA GLU A 378 10.87 29.55 -50.69
C GLU A 378 10.91 29.62 -52.22
N GLY A 379 10.81 28.50 -52.89
CA GLY A 379 10.73 28.44 -54.37
C GLY A 379 9.53 29.20 -54.91
N LEU A 380 8.35 29.11 -54.26
CA LEU A 380 7.15 29.86 -54.66
C LEU A 380 7.32 31.38 -54.49
N LEU A 381 7.99 31.81 -53.40
CA LEU A 381 8.31 33.23 -53.18
C LEU A 381 9.26 33.77 -54.26
N ILE A 382 10.33 33.04 -54.58
CA ILE A 382 11.24 33.39 -55.69
C ILE A 382 10.46 33.52 -56.99
N ALA A 383 9.55 32.58 -57.29
CA ALA A 383 8.72 32.63 -58.47
C ALA A 383 7.76 33.81 -58.52
N LEU A 384 7.17 34.19 -57.38
CA LEU A 384 6.27 35.37 -57.27
C LEU A 384 7.04 36.68 -57.39
N ASP A 385 8.28 36.76 -56.91
CA ASP A 385 9.13 37.95 -57.07
C ASP A 385 9.56 38.17 -58.51
N HIS A 386 9.64 37.09 -59.32
CA HIS A 386 10.01 37.10 -60.70
C HIS A 386 8.88 36.60 -61.64
N ILE A 387 7.61 36.89 -61.29
CA ILE A 387 6.43 36.26 -61.89
C ILE A 387 6.36 36.39 -63.39
N ASP A 388 6.68 37.57 -63.96
CA ASP A 388 6.62 37.82 -65.39
C ASP A 388 7.64 37.00 -66.18
N GLU A 389 8.81 36.80 -65.62
CA GLU A 389 9.86 35.99 -66.21
C GLU A 389 9.55 34.49 -66.10
N VAL A 390 9.02 34.04 -65.01
CA VAL A 390 8.54 32.66 -64.78
C VAL A 390 7.44 32.33 -65.73
N ILE A 391 6.42 33.18 -65.89
CA ILE A 391 5.32 32.96 -66.90
C ILE A 391 5.87 32.90 -68.31
N ARG A 392 6.82 33.78 -68.66
CA ARG A 392 7.43 33.79 -69.94
C ARG A 392 8.20 32.51 -70.26
N THR A 393 8.98 32.03 -69.29
CA THR A 393 9.72 30.76 -69.35
C THR A 393 8.78 29.59 -69.57
N ILE A 394 7.72 29.46 -68.76
CA ILE A 394 6.75 28.37 -68.92
C ILE A 394 6.03 28.41 -70.27
N ARG A 395 5.62 29.58 -70.75
CA ARG A 395 4.93 29.74 -72.05
C ARG A 395 5.79 29.44 -73.26
N ASN A 396 7.10 29.65 -73.17
CA ASN A 396 8.04 29.41 -74.26
C ASN A 396 8.56 27.99 -74.34
N SER A 397 8.35 27.19 -73.26
CA SER A 397 8.77 25.80 -73.21
C SER A 397 7.76 24.90 -73.93
N GLU A 398 8.25 23.98 -74.69
CA GLU A 398 7.41 23.02 -75.53
C GLU A 398 6.81 21.89 -74.66
N THR A 399 7.45 21.56 -73.51
CA THR A 399 7.01 20.51 -72.50
C THR A 399 7.26 20.90 -71.10
N ASP A 400 6.50 20.31 -70.16
CA ASP A 400 6.66 20.54 -68.77
C ASP A 400 8.10 20.23 -68.26
N ALA A 401 8.74 19.18 -68.82
CA ALA A 401 10.12 18.81 -68.50
C ALA A 401 11.14 19.89 -68.90
N ILE A 402 10.94 20.53 -70.08
CA ILE A 402 11.78 21.65 -70.50
C ILE A 402 11.54 22.89 -69.64
N ALA A 403 10.28 23.20 -69.40
CA ALA A 403 9.94 24.31 -68.50
C ALA A 403 10.57 24.12 -67.09
N GLN A 404 10.51 22.89 -66.52
CA GLN A 404 11.12 22.55 -65.24
C GLN A 404 12.64 22.76 -65.26
N ALA A 405 13.35 22.26 -66.31
CA ALA A 405 14.79 22.40 -66.40
C ALA A 405 15.22 23.87 -66.58
N GLU A 406 14.50 24.67 -67.34
CA GLU A 406 14.78 26.11 -67.52
C GLU A 406 14.50 26.90 -66.20
N LEU A 407 13.45 26.59 -65.46
CA LEU A 407 13.16 27.20 -64.14
C LEU A 407 14.26 26.88 -63.15
N MET A 408 14.73 25.64 -63.16
CA MET A 408 15.86 25.24 -62.26
C MET A 408 17.14 26.01 -62.57
N GLU A 409 17.49 26.13 -63.85
CA GLU A 409 18.73 26.80 -64.26
C GLU A 409 18.68 28.32 -64.09
N LYS A 410 17.54 28.96 -64.38
CA LYS A 410 17.41 30.43 -64.34
C LYS A 410 17.28 31.00 -62.94
N PHE A 411 16.63 30.27 -62.00
CA PHE A 411 16.29 30.75 -60.66
C PHE A 411 16.98 29.95 -59.55
N ASP A 412 17.91 29.05 -59.91
CA ASP A 412 18.61 28.16 -58.95
C ASP A 412 17.64 27.34 -58.07
N LEU A 413 16.60 26.81 -58.68
CA LEU A 413 15.54 26.08 -58.03
C LEU A 413 15.79 24.57 -58.00
N SER A 414 15.38 23.89 -56.98
CA SER A 414 15.35 22.42 -56.95
C SER A 414 14.22 21.87 -57.81
N GLU A 415 14.32 20.57 -58.14
CA GLU A 415 13.28 19.86 -58.88
C GLU A 415 11.91 19.95 -58.17
N ARG A 416 11.89 19.82 -56.86
CA ARG A 416 10.65 19.94 -56.06
C ARG A 416 10.06 21.36 -56.07
N GLN A 417 10.90 22.39 -56.02
CA GLN A 417 10.46 23.78 -56.11
C GLN A 417 9.92 24.11 -57.49
N SER A 418 10.61 23.71 -58.55
CA SER A 418 10.18 23.94 -59.92
C SER A 418 8.86 23.22 -60.24
N GLN A 419 8.70 21.96 -59.76
CA GLN A 419 7.44 21.22 -59.92
C GLN A 419 6.29 21.94 -59.18
N ALA A 420 6.51 22.42 -57.97
CA ALA A 420 5.49 23.16 -57.18
C ALA A 420 5.09 24.50 -57.88
N ILE A 421 6.01 25.13 -58.62
CA ILE A 421 5.72 26.32 -59.44
C ILE A 421 4.86 25.98 -60.62
N LEU A 422 5.17 24.88 -61.34
CA LEU A 422 4.35 24.39 -62.47
C LEU A 422 2.94 23.98 -62.06
N ASP A 423 2.77 23.42 -60.88
CA ASP A 423 1.47 23.01 -60.31
C ASP A 423 0.68 24.18 -59.71
N MET A 424 1.25 25.40 -59.67
CA MET A 424 0.65 26.56 -59.04
C MET A 424 -0.57 27.06 -59.81
N ARG A 425 -1.69 27.19 -59.09
CA ARG A 425 -2.94 27.71 -59.71
C ARG A 425 -2.85 29.25 -59.90
N LEU A 426 -3.37 29.77 -61.01
CA LEU A 426 -3.38 31.18 -61.36
C LEU A 426 -3.90 32.12 -60.24
N ARG A 427 -4.88 31.67 -59.43
CA ARG A 427 -5.39 32.43 -58.27
C ARG A 427 -4.33 32.78 -57.23
N ARG A 428 -3.24 32.00 -57.13
CA ARG A 428 -2.14 32.23 -56.18
C ARG A 428 -1.17 33.33 -56.59
N LEU A 429 -1.36 33.94 -57.77
CA LEU A 429 -0.53 35.04 -58.27
C LEU A 429 -0.94 36.41 -57.71
N THR A 430 -1.97 36.51 -56.86
CA THR A 430 -2.43 37.75 -56.28
C THR A 430 -1.51 38.19 -55.12
N GLY A 431 -1.35 39.52 -54.90
CA GLY A 431 -0.52 40.02 -53.80
C GLY A 431 -0.97 39.53 -52.40
N LEU A 432 -2.27 39.38 -52.20
CA LEU A 432 -2.80 38.84 -50.94
C LEU A 432 -2.36 37.38 -50.69
N GLU A 433 -2.25 36.56 -51.71
CA GLU A 433 -1.76 35.17 -51.57
C GLU A 433 -0.24 35.16 -51.39
N ARG A 434 0.52 36.11 -51.97
CA ARG A 434 1.95 36.26 -51.66
C ARG A 434 2.20 36.55 -50.20
N ASP A 435 1.45 37.46 -49.55
CA ASP A 435 1.57 37.79 -48.15
C ASP A 435 1.26 36.57 -47.28
N LYS A 436 0.28 35.74 -47.64
CA LYS A 436 -0.01 34.50 -46.95
C LYS A 436 1.12 33.49 -47.01
N ILE A 437 1.71 33.32 -48.24
CA ILE A 437 2.86 32.42 -48.42
C ILE A 437 4.06 32.91 -47.61
N GLN A 438 4.31 34.19 -47.55
CA GLN A 438 5.39 34.78 -46.75
C GLN A 438 5.14 34.55 -45.26
N SER A 439 3.94 34.78 -44.77
CA SER A 439 3.59 34.52 -43.39
C SER A 439 3.74 33.06 -43.02
N GLU A 440 3.26 32.11 -43.87
CA GLU A 440 3.45 30.67 -43.69
C GLU A 440 4.94 30.29 -43.64
N TYR A 441 5.75 30.87 -44.52
CA TYR A 441 7.20 30.65 -44.56
C TYR A 441 7.88 31.13 -43.29
N ASP A 442 7.59 32.34 -42.82
CA ASP A 442 8.18 32.92 -41.61
C ASP A 442 7.81 32.12 -40.37
N GLU A 443 6.53 31.65 -40.24
CA GLU A 443 6.07 30.76 -39.18
C GLU A 443 6.83 29.42 -39.18
N LEU A 444 7.04 28.82 -40.39
CA LEU A 444 7.80 27.59 -40.51
C LEU A 444 9.27 27.76 -40.16
N ILE A 445 9.91 28.85 -40.56
CA ILE A 445 11.31 29.12 -40.18
C ILE A 445 11.45 29.24 -38.64
N ALA A 446 10.53 29.95 -38.01
CA ALA A 446 10.49 30.03 -36.53
C ALA A 446 10.28 28.64 -35.90
N LEU A 447 9.37 27.83 -36.46
CA LEU A 447 9.12 26.46 -35.99
C LEU A 447 10.36 25.56 -36.17
N ILE A 448 11.03 25.61 -37.32
CA ILE A 448 12.26 24.86 -37.62
C ILE A 448 13.36 25.24 -36.63
N ALA A 449 13.53 26.53 -36.32
CA ALA A 449 14.49 26.99 -35.34
C ALA A 449 14.19 26.44 -33.94
N ASP A 450 12.92 26.42 -33.51
CA ASP A 450 12.48 25.85 -32.24
C ASP A 450 12.69 24.34 -32.16
N LEU A 451 12.31 23.60 -33.21
CA LEU A 451 12.52 22.16 -33.32
C LEU A 451 14.01 21.78 -33.33
N ALA A 452 14.84 22.57 -34.01
CA ALA A 452 16.30 22.41 -33.99
C ALA A 452 16.89 22.64 -32.57
N ASP A 453 16.39 23.64 -31.87
CA ASP A 453 16.80 23.92 -30.48
C ASP A 453 16.38 22.79 -29.51
N ILE A 454 15.20 22.20 -29.68
CA ILE A 454 14.76 21.02 -28.92
C ILE A 454 15.72 19.84 -29.13
N LEU A 455 16.11 19.57 -30.40
CA LEU A 455 17.01 18.48 -30.75
C LEU A 455 18.44 18.70 -30.23
N ALA A 456 18.88 19.97 -30.12
CA ALA A 456 20.20 20.33 -29.63
C ALA A 456 20.33 20.28 -28.09
N LYS A 457 19.22 20.39 -27.37
CA LYS A 457 19.19 20.53 -25.92
C LYS A 457 18.41 19.39 -25.25
N PRO A 458 19.08 18.37 -24.72
CA PRO A 458 18.43 17.26 -24.01
C PRO A 458 17.49 17.70 -22.87
N GLU A 459 17.75 18.81 -22.22
CA GLU A 459 16.91 19.35 -21.14
C GLU A 459 15.53 19.76 -21.67
N ARG A 460 15.44 20.26 -22.90
CA ARG A 460 14.14 20.58 -23.51
C ARG A 460 13.32 19.33 -23.82
N VAL A 461 13.96 18.25 -24.25
CA VAL A 461 13.28 16.94 -24.44
C VAL A 461 12.70 16.46 -23.11
N VAL A 462 13.47 16.56 -22.02
CA VAL A 462 13.01 16.21 -20.65
C VAL A 462 11.81 17.06 -20.24
N THR A 463 11.86 18.37 -20.49
CA THR A 463 10.76 19.28 -20.17
C THR A 463 9.48 18.89 -20.92
N ILE A 464 9.57 18.63 -22.21
CA ILE A 464 8.43 18.20 -23.04
C ILE A 464 7.83 16.91 -22.50
N ILE A 465 8.64 15.91 -22.14
CA ILE A 465 8.15 14.65 -21.56
C ILE A 465 7.37 14.91 -20.28
N LYS A 466 7.88 15.78 -19.39
CA LYS A 466 7.20 16.12 -18.13
C LYS A 466 5.85 16.82 -18.37
N GLU A 467 5.81 17.78 -19.28
CA GLU A 467 4.58 18.49 -19.64
C GLU A 467 3.53 17.53 -20.23
N GLU A 468 3.96 16.60 -21.06
CA GLU A 468 3.09 15.60 -21.65
C GLU A 468 2.56 14.60 -20.62
N LEU A 469 3.40 14.17 -19.68
CA LEU A 469 2.99 13.34 -18.56
C LEU A 469 2.01 14.07 -17.62
N ASP A 470 2.22 15.36 -17.36
CA ASP A 470 1.31 16.19 -16.57
C ASP A 470 -0.04 16.38 -17.28
N GLU A 471 -0.04 16.48 -18.61
CA GLU A 471 -1.28 16.49 -19.41
C GLU A 471 -2.07 15.18 -19.25
N VAL A 472 -1.39 14.03 -19.36
CA VAL A 472 -2.01 12.71 -19.15
C VAL A 472 -2.52 12.56 -17.74
N LYS A 473 -1.73 12.96 -16.73
CA LYS A 473 -2.15 12.96 -15.32
C LYS A 473 -3.43 13.79 -15.12
N ARG A 474 -3.44 15.02 -15.61
CA ARG A 474 -4.62 15.90 -15.48
C ARG A 474 -5.89 15.34 -16.12
N LYS A 475 -5.75 14.61 -17.24
CA LYS A 475 -6.91 14.07 -17.99
C LYS A 475 -7.43 12.76 -17.43
N TYR A 476 -6.57 11.90 -16.88
CA TYR A 476 -6.91 10.49 -16.62
C TYR A 476 -6.62 10.02 -15.20
N ALA A 477 -5.87 10.78 -14.38
CA ALA A 477 -5.58 10.34 -13.02
C ALA A 477 -6.84 10.35 -12.16
N ASP A 478 -6.97 9.32 -11.35
CA ASP A 478 -8.04 9.13 -10.36
C ASP A 478 -7.43 8.76 -8.99
N PRO A 479 -8.22 8.88 -7.91
CA PRO A 479 -7.74 8.53 -6.58
C PRO A 479 -7.32 7.05 -6.48
N ARG A 480 -6.40 6.79 -5.55
CA ARG A 480 -6.01 5.43 -5.17
C ARG A 480 -7.23 4.65 -4.67
N ARG A 481 -7.35 3.39 -5.09
CA ARG A 481 -8.42 2.46 -4.69
C ARG A 481 -7.96 1.51 -3.59
N THR A 482 -6.73 1.00 -3.70
CA THR A 482 -6.15 0.05 -2.74
C THR A 482 -5.57 0.79 -1.54
N GLU A 483 -5.97 0.41 -0.34
CA GLU A 483 -5.43 0.95 0.90
C GLU A 483 -4.20 0.16 1.35
N LEU A 484 -3.15 0.88 1.75
CA LEU A 484 -1.91 0.28 2.23
C LEU A 484 -1.91 0.33 3.76
N MET A 485 -2.11 -0.82 4.39
CA MET A 485 -2.11 -0.94 5.85
C MET A 485 -0.68 -1.01 6.39
N VAL A 486 -0.40 -0.18 7.39
CA VAL A 486 0.85 -0.25 8.16
C VAL A 486 0.58 -1.13 9.36
N GLY A 487 1.15 -2.34 9.45
CA GLY A 487 0.97 -3.11 10.70
C GLY A 487 0.98 -4.64 10.64
N GLU A 488 1.09 -5.29 9.49
CA GLU A 488 1.43 -6.71 9.46
C GLU A 488 2.80 -6.92 8.81
N VAL A 489 3.82 -6.80 9.63
CA VAL A 489 5.18 -7.22 9.28
C VAL A 489 5.33 -8.65 9.77
N LEU A 490 5.51 -9.57 8.85
CA LEU A 490 5.48 -11.01 9.12
C LEU A 490 6.86 -11.63 9.24
N SER A 491 7.95 -10.86 9.16
CA SER A 491 9.31 -11.40 9.24
C SER A 491 10.31 -10.45 9.92
N LEU A 492 11.36 -11.02 10.49
CA LEU A 492 12.48 -10.28 11.12
C LEU A 492 13.23 -9.34 10.13
N GLU A 493 13.20 -9.65 8.83
CA GLU A 493 13.81 -8.84 7.78
C GLU A 493 13.06 -7.52 7.55
N ASP A 494 11.82 -7.43 8.02
CA ASP A 494 10.96 -6.28 7.88
C ASP A 494 11.22 -5.21 8.97
N GLU A 495 11.78 -5.61 10.10
CA GLU A 495 12.11 -4.75 11.23
C GLU A 495 13.17 -3.68 10.86
N ASP A 496 14.14 -4.04 10.00
CA ASP A 496 15.20 -3.14 9.54
C ASP A 496 14.69 -1.99 8.63
N LEU A 497 13.46 -2.12 8.13
CA LEU A 497 12.82 -1.14 7.23
C LEU A 497 11.89 -0.16 7.97
N ILE A 498 11.69 -0.37 9.27
CA ILE A 498 10.80 0.44 10.10
C ILE A 498 11.66 1.37 10.95
N GLU A 499 11.36 2.64 10.91
CA GLU A 499 12.02 3.63 11.76
C GLU A 499 11.72 3.33 13.22
N GLU A 500 12.78 3.28 14.04
CA GLU A 500 12.66 3.13 15.48
C GLU A 500 12.19 4.45 16.08
N THR A 501 10.96 4.48 16.57
CA THR A 501 10.36 5.67 17.19
C THR A 501 9.65 5.30 18.48
N ASP A 502 9.66 6.25 19.42
CA ASP A 502 8.90 6.10 20.65
C ASP A 502 7.41 6.31 20.40
N VAL A 503 6.62 5.39 20.90
CA VAL A 503 5.18 5.33 20.66
C VAL A 503 4.41 5.04 21.94
N LEU A 504 3.14 5.47 21.94
CA LEU A 504 2.21 5.22 23.02
C LEU A 504 1.15 4.23 22.54
N ILE A 505 1.04 3.09 23.21
CA ILE A 505 0.03 2.07 22.92
C ILE A 505 -1.10 2.18 23.94
N THR A 506 -2.32 2.26 23.43
CA THR A 506 -3.54 2.27 24.25
C THR A 506 -4.38 1.05 23.98
N LEU A 507 -4.88 0.42 25.04
CA LEU A 507 -5.83 -0.68 25.00
C LEU A 507 -7.09 -0.30 25.78
N SER A 508 -8.26 -0.36 25.15
CA SER A 508 -9.53 -0.10 25.81
C SER A 508 -10.05 -1.33 26.55
N ASN A 509 -11.02 -1.13 27.46
CA ASN A 509 -11.67 -2.20 28.22
C ASN A 509 -12.43 -3.18 27.31
N GLN A 510 -13.00 -2.70 26.19
CA GLN A 510 -13.65 -3.53 25.19
C GLN A 510 -12.65 -4.19 24.22
N GLY A 511 -11.33 -3.99 24.41
CA GLY A 511 -10.29 -4.65 23.65
C GLY A 511 -9.92 -3.96 22.33
N TYR A 512 -10.14 -2.63 22.20
CA TYR A 512 -9.61 -1.85 21.08
C TYR A 512 -8.19 -1.40 21.39
N ILE A 513 -7.27 -1.64 20.44
CA ILE A 513 -5.86 -1.29 20.55
C ILE A 513 -5.45 -0.34 19.44
N LYS A 514 -4.58 0.60 19.72
CA LYS A 514 -3.95 1.49 18.76
C LYS A 514 -2.59 1.98 19.25
N ARG A 515 -1.80 2.44 18.29
CA ARG A 515 -0.53 3.13 18.50
C ARG A 515 -0.70 4.61 18.19
N LEU A 516 -0.04 5.46 18.96
CA LEU A 516 0.00 6.91 18.85
C LEU A 516 1.44 7.37 18.92
N ALA A 517 1.81 8.44 18.22
CA ALA A 517 3.09 9.11 18.43
C ALA A 517 3.11 9.75 19.81
N GLN A 518 4.24 9.66 20.52
CA GLN A 518 4.36 10.12 21.92
C GLN A 518 4.22 11.64 22.05
N ASP A 519 4.57 12.41 21.03
CA ASP A 519 4.51 13.87 20.98
C ASP A 519 3.09 14.45 20.80
N GLU A 520 2.09 13.62 20.49
CA GLU A 520 0.69 14.09 20.36
C GLU A 520 0.06 14.57 21.67
N PHE A 521 0.68 14.35 22.84
CA PHE A 521 0.17 14.74 24.16
C PHE A 521 1.07 15.78 24.81
N GLN A 522 0.63 17.03 24.90
CA GLN A 522 1.34 18.12 25.55
C GLN A 522 1.20 18.04 27.09
N ALA A 523 2.29 18.37 27.81
CA ALA A 523 2.28 18.44 29.28
C ALA A 523 1.37 19.57 29.78
N GLN A 524 0.51 19.30 30.77
CA GLN A 524 -0.38 20.29 31.39
C GLN A 524 -0.01 20.55 32.84
N LYS A 525 -0.21 21.80 33.30
CA LYS A 525 -0.02 22.17 34.71
C LYS A 525 -1.10 21.56 35.63
N ARG A 526 -0.80 21.38 36.92
CA ARG A 526 -1.68 20.87 37.94
C ARG A 526 -3.07 21.53 37.91
N GLY A 527 -4.14 20.73 37.89
CA GLY A 527 -5.53 21.20 37.86
C GLY A 527 -6.08 21.53 36.45
N GLY A 528 -5.35 21.19 35.39
CA GLY A 528 -5.84 21.33 33.99
C GLY A 528 -7.05 20.42 33.70
N ARG A 529 -7.84 20.78 32.70
CA ARG A 529 -8.85 19.91 32.07
C ARG A 529 -8.15 19.06 31.01
N GLY A 530 -8.28 17.75 31.09
CA GLY A 530 -7.62 16.85 30.12
C GLY A 530 -8.05 17.05 28.66
N VAL A 531 -7.27 16.51 27.76
CA VAL A 531 -7.55 16.44 26.32
C VAL A 531 -8.15 15.05 26.04
N GLN A 532 -9.19 14.99 25.18
CA GLN A 532 -9.80 13.73 24.79
C GLN A 532 -8.77 12.89 24.01
N GLY A 533 -8.33 11.77 24.58
CA GLY A 533 -7.28 10.91 24.05
C GLY A 533 -7.75 9.76 23.15
N THR A 534 -9.03 9.38 23.28
CA THR A 534 -9.63 8.29 22.48
C THR A 534 -11.11 8.58 22.23
N GLY A 535 -11.59 8.23 21.01
CA GLY A 535 -13.01 8.15 20.70
C GLY A 535 -13.58 6.82 21.22
N VAL A 536 -13.93 6.74 22.51
CA VAL A 536 -14.59 5.57 23.10
C VAL A 536 -16.11 5.74 23.04
N LYS A 537 -16.85 4.61 22.97
CA LYS A 537 -18.32 4.61 23.17
C LYS A 537 -18.62 4.94 24.63
N ASP A 538 -19.86 5.33 24.92
CA ASP A 538 -20.32 5.74 26.27
C ASP A 538 -20.02 4.70 27.37
N ASP A 539 -19.82 3.42 27.01
CA ASP A 539 -19.54 2.30 27.93
C ASP A 539 -18.12 1.75 27.88
N ASP A 540 -17.16 2.38 27.17
CA ASP A 540 -15.78 1.91 27.04
C ASP A 540 -14.79 2.94 27.64
N PHE A 541 -13.64 2.47 28.12
CA PHE A 541 -12.58 3.32 28.67
C PHE A 541 -11.21 2.73 28.38
N VAL A 542 -10.17 3.55 28.38
CA VAL A 542 -8.78 3.09 28.22
C VAL A 542 -8.35 2.37 29.48
N ARG A 543 -7.94 1.12 29.34
CA ARG A 543 -7.53 0.25 30.42
C ARG A 543 -6.02 0.20 30.62
N GLU A 544 -5.27 0.13 29.52
CA GLU A 544 -3.81 0.06 29.51
C GLU A 544 -3.22 1.15 28.62
N LEU A 545 -2.12 1.72 29.10
CA LEU A 545 -1.30 2.69 28.39
C LEU A 545 0.16 2.27 28.55
N VAL A 546 0.85 2.04 27.44
CA VAL A 546 2.25 1.58 27.45
C VAL A 546 3.07 2.48 26.54
N SER A 547 4.13 3.10 27.12
CA SER A 547 5.18 3.77 26.37
C SER A 547 6.22 2.75 25.95
N THR A 548 6.58 2.70 24.66
CA THR A 548 7.46 1.68 24.09
C THR A 548 8.06 2.17 22.77
N SER A 549 9.10 1.49 22.27
CA SER A 549 9.59 1.68 20.91
C SER A 549 8.78 0.85 19.90
N THR A 550 8.74 1.31 18.64
CA THR A 550 8.19 0.50 17.53
C THR A 550 8.86 -0.87 17.41
N HIS A 551 10.13 -1.00 17.78
CA HIS A 551 10.91 -2.23 17.69
C HIS A 551 10.86 -3.12 18.92
N ASP A 552 10.28 -2.65 20.03
CA ASP A 552 10.17 -3.42 21.25
C ASP A 552 9.22 -4.62 21.10
N ARG A 553 9.51 -5.65 21.88
CA ARG A 553 8.68 -6.84 21.99
C ARG A 553 7.64 -6.66 23.08
N LEU A 554 6.38 -6.72 22.71
CA LEU A 554 5.25 -6.57 23.61
C LEU A 554 4.68 -7.95 23.97
N LEU A 555 4.58 -8.22 25.27
CA LEU A 555 3.96 -9.41 25.83
C LEU A 555 2.58 -9.05 26.38
N PHE A 556 1.56 -9.67 25.84
CA PHE A 556 0.16 -9.46 26.22
C PHE A 556 -0.30 -10.58 27.15
N PHE A 557 -0.50 -10.26 28.43
CA PHE A 557 -0.98 -11.21 29.42
C PHE A 557 -2.50 -11.13 29.58
N THR A 558 -3.16 -12.28 29.65
CA THR A 558 -4.63 -12.36 29.67
C THR A 558 -5.18 -12.74 31.05
N ASN A 559 -6.48 -12.48 31.23
CA ASN A 559 -7.24 -12.91 32.43
C ASN A 559 -7.17 -14.41 32.67
N LYS A 560 -6.99 -15.22 31.61
CA LYS A 560 -6.83 -16.69 31.69
C LYS A 560 -5.40 -17.16 31.98
N GLY A 561 -4.47 -16.22 32.26
CA GLY A 561 -3.06 -16.53 32.51
C GLY A 561 -2.30 -17.04 31.28
N ARG A 562 -2.68 -16.59 30.11
CA ARG A 562 -1.94 -16.81 28.84
C ARG A 562 -1.15 -15.57 28.47
N VAL A 563 -0.18 -15.76 27.59
CA VAL A 563 0.63 -14.67 27.03
C VAL A 563 0.71 -14.80 25.52
N TYR A 564 0.58 -13.67 24.84
CA TYR A 564 0.77 -13.50 23.38
C TYR A 564 1.90 -12.49 23.16
N ARG A 565 2.42 -12.44 21.92
CA ARG A 565 3.54 -11.56 21.57
C ARG A 565 3.25 -10.81 20.28
N LEU A 566 3.51 -9.50 20.28
CA LEU A 566 3.59 -8.62 19.11
C LEU A 566 4.81 -7.70 19.23
N LYS A 567 5.23 -7.12 18.12
CA LYS A 567 6.15 -5.99 18.05
C LYS A 567 5.37 -4.67 18.07
N GLY A 568 5.97 -3.58 18.53
CA GLY A 568 5.33 -2.27 18.59
C GLY A 568 4.79 -1.81 17.23
N TYR A 569 5.54 -2.05 16.16
CA TYR A 569 5.14 -1.70 14.80
C TYR A 569 3.99 -2.56 14.23
N GLU A 570 3.72 -3.75 14.78
CA GLU A 570 2.59 -4.60 14.37
C GLU A 570 1.24 -4.03 14.83
N ILE A 571 1.25 -3.09 15.76
CA ILE A 571 0.06 -2.39 16.22
C ILE A 571 -0.20 -1.19 15.30
N PRO A 572 -1.39 -1.11 14.67
CA PRO A 572 -1.69 -0.05 13.72
C PRO A 572 -1.68 1.34 14.36
N GLU A 573 -1.19 2.32 13.61
CA GLU A 573 -1.23 3.72 13.99
C GLU A 573 -2.58 4.33 13.65
N TYR A 574 -3.18 5.02 14.62
CA TYR A 574 -4.45 5.71 14.46
C TYR A 574 -4.35 7.11 15.06
N GLY A 575 -5.11 8.04 14.52
CA GLY A 575 -5.21 9.37 15.10
C GLY A 575 -5.79 9.36 16.54
N ARG A 576 -5.52 10.42 17.28
CA ARG A 576 -5.88 10.56 18.72
C ARG A 576 -7.34 10.22 19.04
N THR A 577 -8.29 10.68 18.22
CA THR A 577 -9.74 10.48 18.41
C THR A 577 -10.28 9.17 17.85
N ALA A 578 -9.49 8.43 17.07
CA ALA A 578 -9.92 7.17 16.50
C ALA A 578 -10.05 6.07 17.54
N LYS A 579 -10.98 5.15 17.35
CA LYS A 579 -11.28 4.05 18.26
C LYS A 579 -10.16 2.99 18.34
N GLY A 580 -9.43 2.79 17.26
CA GLY A 580 -8.43 1.73 17.11
C GLY A 580 -9.00 0.43 16.55
N LEU A 581 -8.17 -0.61 16.56
CA LEU A 581 -8.48 -1.94 16.03
C LEU A 581 -8.83 -2.90 17.15
N PRO A 582 -9.85 -3.80 17.02
CA PRO A 582 -10.06 -4.85 18.00
C PRO A 582 -8.82 -5.75 18.12
N VAL A 583 -8.35 -5.97 19.35
CA VAL A 583 -7.13 -6.75 19.62
C VAL A 583 -7.26 -8.21 19.16
N VAL A 584 -8.48 -8.73 19.07
CA VAL A 584 -8.76 -10.07 18.51
C VAL A 584 -8.40 -10.19 17.02
N ASN A 585 -8.24 -9.08 16.32
CA ASN A 585 -7.76 -9.08 14.93
C ASN A 585 -6.23 -9.24 14.84
N LEU A 586 -5.52 -8.95 15.93
CA LEU A 586 -4.07 -9.12 16.03
C LEU A 586 -3.68 -10.40 16.77
N LEU A 587 -4.43 -10.76 17.84
CA LEU A 587 -4.16 -11.90 18.71
C LEU A 587 -5.27 -12.93 18.62
N LYS A 588 -4.90 -14.22 18.58
CA LYS A 588 -5.85 -15.34 18.58
C LYS A 588 -6.33 -15.64 19.99
N LEU A 589 -7.14 -14.72 20.55
CA LEU A 589 -7.72 -14.90 21.87
C LEU A 589 -8.79 -16.02 21.86
N GLU A 590 -8.92 -16.74 22.99
CA GLU A 590 -9.99 -17.70 23.20
C GLU A 590 -11.30 -16.99 23.60
N GLU A 591 -12.39 -17.71 23.59
CA GLU A 591 -13.69 -17.20 24.06
C GLU A 591 -13.59 -16.72 25.53
N ASN A 592 -14.12 -15.53 25.82
CA ASN A 592 -14.04 -14.86 27.13
C ASN A 592 -12.60 -14.65 27.64
N GLU A 593 -11.64 -14.50 26.74
CA GLU A 593 -10.26 -14.12 27.05
C GLU A 593 -10.06 -12.62 26.78
N SER A 594 -9.53 -11.90 27.75
CA SER A 594 -9.25 -10.46 27.63
C SER A 594 -7.82 -10.13 28.08
N ILE A 595 -7.20 -9.14 27.44
CA ILE A 595 -5.86 -8.67 27.83
C ILE A 595 -5.96 -7.96 29.16
N GLN A 596 -5.07 -8.28 30.09
CA GLN A 596 -4.99 -7.68 31.43
C GLN A 596 -3.82 -6.70 31.54
N THR A 597 -2.67 -7.06 31.00
CA THR A 597 -1.45 -6.26 31.10
C THR A 597 -0.61 -6.43 29.83
N ILE A 598 0.03 -5.35 29.42
CA ILE A 598 0.99 -5.32 28.31
C ILE A 598 2.38 -4.98 28.89
N ILE A 599 3.38 -5.82 28.61
CA ILE A 599 4.76 -5.62 29.04
C ILE A 599 5.65 -5.45 27.83
N ASN A 600 6.44 -4.39 27.77
CA ASN A 600 7.50 -4.25 26.81
C ASN A 600 8.76 -4.97 27.28
N VAL A 601 9.44 -5.67 26.39
CA VAL A 601 10.71 -6.37 26.64
C VAL A 601 11.69 -5.99 25.56
N THR A 602 12.77 -5.30 25.93
CA THR A 602 13.87 -4.98 25.01
C THR A 602 14.78 -6.19 24.82
N LYS A 603 15.58 -6.19 23.73
CA LYS A 603 16.51 -7.30 23.43
C LYS A 603 17.51 -7.56 24.55
N ASP A 604 17.97 -6.50 25.23
CA ASP A 604 18.98 -6.59 26.31
C ASP A 604 18.40 -7.18 27.59
N GLN A 605 17.09 -7.12 27.79
CA GLN A 605 16.40 -7.60 28.98
C GLN A 605 16.03 -9.09 28.92
N GLU A 606 16.19 -9.76 27.79
CA GLU A 606 15.76 -11.16 27.63
C GLU A 606 16.62 -12.17 28.41
N ALA A 607 17.90 -11.90 28.64
CA ALA A 607 18.84 -12.90 29.16
C ALA A 607 18.81 -13.03 30.69
N ASP A 608 18.74 -11.90 31.42
CA ASP A 608 18.98 -11.87 32.88
C ASP A 608 17.82 -11.27 33.68
N SER A 609 16.61 -11.23 33.11
CA SER A 609 15.44 -10.62 33.75
C SER A 609 14.38 -11.67 34.09
N TYR A 610 13.51 -11.27 35.03
CA TYR A 610 12.36 -12.06 35.46
C TYR A 610 11.06 -11.29 35.22
N LEU A 611 9.98 -12.02 34.97
CA LEU A 611 8.62 -11.51 35.04
C LEU A 611 8.05 -11.81 36.44
N PHE A 612 7.61 -10.76 37.07
CA PHE A 612 6.95 -10.85 38.38
C PHE A 612 5.44 -10.66 38.20
N PHE A 613 4.67 -11.62 38.66
CA PHE A 613 3.22 -11.68 38.54
C PHE A 613 2.55 -11.39 39.86
N ALA A 614 1.48 -10.61 39.83
CA ALA A 614 0.65 -10.34 41.00
C ALA A 614 -0.85 -10.50 40.66
N THR A 615 -1.59 -11.24 41.50
CA THR A 615 -3.01 -11.50 41.27
C THR A 615 -3.89 -10.68 42.22
N ARG A 616 -5.18 -10.53 41.90
CA ARG A 616 -6.18 -9.81 42.72
C ARG A 616 -6.27 -10.33 44.13
N GLN A 617 -6.11 -11.65 44.35
CA GLN A 617 -6.13 -12.26 45.68
C GLN A 617 -4.77 -12.19 46.42
N GLY A 618 -3.81 -11.40 45.90
CA GLY A 618 -2.52 -11.16 46.52
C GLY A 618 -1.54 -12.34 46.41
N VAL A 619 -1.68 -13.20 45.43
CA VAL A 619 -0.72 -14.24 45.08
C VAL A 619 0.33 -13.65 44.12
N VAL A 620 1.60 -14.04 44.34
CA VAL A 620 2.74 -13.58 43.54
C VAL A 620 3.55 -14.74 42.99
N LYS A 621 4.20 -14.52 41.88
CA LYS A 621 5.06 -15.49 41.21
C LYS A 621 6.19 -14.79 40.49
N ARG A 622 7.37 -15.42 40.40
CA ARG A 622 8.53 -14.95 39.64
C ARG A 622 8.93 -16.03 38.63
N THR A 623 9.12 -15.66 37.33
CA THR A 623 9.51 -16.58 36.26
C THR A 623 10.53 -15.90 35.37
N SER A 624 11.59 -16.58 34.94
CA SER A 624 12.59 -16.04 34.01
C SER A 624 11.96 -15.67 32.67
N VAL A 625 12.37 -14.51 32.12
CA VAL A 625 11.93 -14.04 30.78
C VAL A 625 12.29 -15.05 29.68
N SER A 626 13.40 -15.74 29.80
CA SER A 626 13.87 -16.76 28.84
C SER A 626 12.83 -17.90 28.60
N GLU A 627 11.96 -18.19 29.58
CA GLU A 627 10.86 -19.16 29.40
C GLU A 627 9.78 -18.68 28.42
N PHE A 628 9.77 -17.39 28.07
CA PHE A 628 8.83 -16.76 27.15
C PHE A 628 9.46 -16.39 25.79
N ALA A 629 10.68 -16.86 25.50
CA ALA A 629 11.39 -16.57 24.25
C ALA A 629 10.61 -17.03 22.99
N ASN A 630 9.95 -18.20 23.07
CA ASN A 630 9.22 -18.83 21.98
C ASN A 630 7.72 -18.88 22.26
N ILE A 631 7.02 -17.79 21.91
CA ILE A 631 5.57 -17.72 22.01
C ILE A 631 4.95 -17.96 20.62
N ARG A 632 4.13 -18.99 20.51
CA ARG A 632 3.38 -19.30 19.28
C ARG A 632 2.23 -18.30 19.09
N GLN A 633 1.76 -18.13 17.87
CA GLN A 633 0.60 -17.28 17.57
C GLN A 633 -0.69 -17.68 18.35
N SER A 634 -0.81 -18.95 18.73
CA SER A 634 -1.91 -19.43 19.57
C SER A 634 -1.77 -19.05 21.05
N GLY A 635 -0.75 -18.28 21.42
CA GLY A 635 -0.44 -17.96 22.80
C GLY A 635 0.24 -19.10 23.56
N LEU A 636 0.67 -18.78 24.76
CA LEU A 636 1.38 -19.69 25.66
C LEU A 636 0.82 -19.52 27.09
N LYS A 637 0.69 -20.61 27.85
CA LYS A 637 0.27 -20.54 29.27
C LYS A 637 1.39 -19.94 30.13
N ALA A 638 1.10 -18.84 30.83
CA ALA A 638 2.04 -18.09 31.63
C ALA A 638 1.85 -18.31 33.15
N LEU A 639 0.61 -18.61 33.60
CA LEU A 639 0.25 -18.73 35.01
C LEU A 639 -0.96 -19.67 35.16
N ASN A 640 -0.99 -20.49 36.22
CA ASN A 640 -2.20 -21.14 36.69
C ASN A 640 -2.88 -20.29 37.75
N LEU A 641 -4.03 -19.75 37.41
CA LEU A 641 -4.86 -18.98 38.36
C LEU A 641 -5.67 -19.94 39.28
N LYS A 642 -5.91 -19.51 40.51
CA LYS A 642 -6.90 -20.15 41.40
C LYS A 642 -8.31 -19.79 40.93
N GLU A 643 -9.29 -20.53 41.40
CA GLU A 643 -10.71 -20.25 41.17
C GLU A 643 -11.03 -18.82 41.70
N ASP A 644 -11.75 -18.04 40.91
CA ASP A 644 -12.13 -16.63 41.19
C ASP A 644 -10.96 -15.65 41.38
N ASP A 645 -9.73 -15.97 40.94
CA ASP A 645 -8.59 -15.06 40.95
C ASP A 645 -8.30 -14.53 39.57
N GLU A 646 -7.75 -13.34 39.50
CA GLU A 646 -7.39 -12.68 38.26
C GLU A 646 -5.97 -12.13 38.29
N LEU A 647 -5.27 -12.16 37.21
CA LEU A 647 -4.00 -11.49 37.03
C LEU A 647 -4.23 -9.97 37.01
N ILE A 648 -3.51 -9.22 37.86
CA ILE A 648 -3.61 -7.75 37.94
C ILE A 648 -2.43 -7.08 37.28
N ASN A 649 -1.22 -7.44 37.68
CA ASN A 649 0.01 -6.85 37.21
C ASN A 649 1.02 -7.93 36.82
N VAL A 650 1.76 -7.62 35.75
CA VAL A 650 3.02 -8.27 35.42
C VAL A 650 4.04 -7.17 35.21
N PHE A 651 5.24 -7.30 35.72
CA PHE A 651 6.33 -6.36 35.49
C PHE A 651 7.68 -7.06 35.40
N LEU A 652 8.62 -6.40 34.75
CA LEU A 652 9.96 -6.91 34.53
C LEU A 652 10.83 -6.59 35.75
N THR A 653 11.66 -7.54 36.24
CA THR A 653 12.59 -7.38 37.33
C THR A 653 13.98 -7.91 37.02
N ASN A 654 14.99 -7.45 37.76
CA ASN A 654 16.38 -7.88 37.63
C ASN A 654 16.77 -9.02 38.59
N GLY A 655 15.82 -9.52 39.39
CA GLY A 655 16.05 -10.59 40.36
C GLY A 655 16.51 -10.13 41.76
N GLN A 656 16.81 -8.85 41.97
CA GLN A 656 17.36 -8.27 43.19
C GLN A 656 16.58 -7.07 43.72
N ALA A 657 15.44 -6.76 43.13
CA ALA A 657 14.63 -5.61 43.53
C ALA A 657 13.74 -5.91 44.76
N ASP A 658 13.34 -4.85 45.48
CA ASP A 658 12.23 -4.94 46.39
C ASP A 658 10.91 -4.76 45.60
N VAL A 659 9.88 -5.47 46.02
CA VAL A 659 8.53 -5.37 45.47
C VAL A 659 7.62 -4.68 46.48
N ILE A 660 6.86 -3.68 46.00
CA ILE A 660 5.81 -3.06 46.77
C ILE A 660 4.45 -3.40 46.14
N MET A 661 3.48 -3.77 46.99
CA MET A 661 2.12 -4.11 46.61
C MET A 661 1.13 -3.20 47.33
N GLY A 662 0.10 -2.68 46.64
CA GLY A 662 -0.91 -1.78 47.20
C GLY A 662 -2.31 -2.37 47.10
N THR A 663 -3.13 -2.20 48.19
CA THR A 663 -4.51 -2.68 48.21
C THR A 663 -5.53 -1.55 48.07
N LYS A 664 -6.74 -1.88 47.64
CA LYS A 664 -7.85 -0.96 47.45
C LYS A 664 -8.17 -0.14 48.69
N PHE A 665 -8.00 -0.73 49.86
CA PHE A 665 -8.25 -0.04 51.16
C PHE A 665 -7.05 0.78 51.66
N GLY A 666 -6.01 0.98 50.83
CA GLY A 666 -4.89 1.86 51.11
C GLY A 666 -3.83 1.27 52.03
N TYR A 667 -3.62 -0.02 51.96
CA TYR A 667 -2.52 -0.72 52.63
C TYR A 667 -1.46 -1.18 51.64
N SER A 668 -0.22 -1.31 52.09
CA SER A 668 0.89 -1.80 51.28
C SER A 668 1.81 -2.73 52.03
N VAL A 669 2.49 -3.61 51.28
CA VAL A 669 3.59 -4.44 51.79
C VAL A 669 4.77 -4.27 50.86
N ARG A 670 6.00 -4.16 51.44
CA ARG A 670 7.26 -4.18 50.73
C ARG A 670 8.06 -5.38 51.17
N PHE A 671 8.62 -6.15 50.24
CA PHE A 671 9.45 -7.33 50.50
C PHE A 671 10.46 -7.53 49.39
N ALA A 672 11.57 -8.22 49.68
CA ALA A 672 12.57 -8.55 48.66
C ALA A 672 12.00 -9.59 47.68
N GLU A 673 12.20 -9.38 46.39
CA GLU A 673 11.72 -10.34 45.35
C GLU A 673 12.35 -11.72 45.47
N GLU A 674 13.56 -11.80 46.10
CA GLU A 674 14.23 -13.06 46.43
C GLU A 674 13.40 -13.97 47.35
N ASP A 675 12.51 -13.39 48.17
CA ASP A 675 11.55 -14.15 48.99
C ASP A 675 10.57 -14.98 48.12
N VAL A 676 10.49 -14.66 46.82
CA VAL A 676 9.71 -15.38 45.80
C VAL A 676 10.66 -16.16 44.89
N ARG A 677 10.77 -17.47 45.14
CA ARG A 677 11.61 -18.33 44.34
C ARG A 677 11.23 -18.27 42.84
N ASN A 678 12.22 -18.46 41.96
CA ASN A 678 11.96 -18.64 40.53
C ASN A 678 11.07 -19.90 40.30
N MET A 679 10.02 -19.79 39.56
CA MET A 679 9.01 -20.83 39.30
C MET A 679 8.77 -21.00 37.81
N SER A 680 8.42 -22.22 37.37
CA SER A 680 8.05 -22.51 36.02
C SER A 680 6.78 -21.75 35.60
N ARG A 681 6.58 -21.61 34.28
CA ARG A 681 5.42 -20.88 33.71
C ARG A 681 4.08 -21.30 34.26
N ILE A 682 3.85 -22.59 34.42
CA ILE A 682 2.57 -23.17 34.86
C ILE A 682 2.33 -23.17 36.38
N ALA A 683 3.25 -22.65 37.17
CA ALA A 683 3.07 -22.59 38.64
C ALA A 683 1.99 -21.58 39.02
N THR A 684 1.27 -21.85 40.12
CA THR A 684 0.22 -20.94 40.67
C THR A 684 0.80 -19.75 41.42
N GLY A 685 1.98 -19.89 42.03
CA GLY A 685 2.61 -18.85 42.85
C GLY A 685 2.46 -19.06 44.37
N VAL A 686 2.86 -18.03 45.09
CA VAL A 686 2.87 -18.00 46.56
C VAL A 686 2.16 -16.74 47.09
N ARG A 687 1.77 -16.71 48.36
CA ARG A 687 1.12 -15.53 48.99
C ARG A 687 2.11 -14.37 49.09
N GLY A 688 1.80 -13.21 48.48
CA GLY A 688 2.54 -11.96 48.60
C GLY A 688 2.06 -11.08 49.74
N ILE A 689 0.75 -10.89 49.86
CA ILE A 689 0.09 -10.13 50.94
C ILE A 689 -1.10 -10.90 51.53
N LYS A 690 -1.37 -10.71 52.84
CA LYS A 690 -2.59 -11.22 53.47
C LYS A 690 -3.65 -10.13 53.44
N LEU A 691 -4.58 -10.22 52.52
CA LEU A 691 -5.67 -9.25 52.33
C LEU A 691 -6.63 -9.28 53.55
N ARG A 692 -7.26 -8.14 53.84
CA ARG A 692 -8.39 -8.00 54.75
C ARG A 692 -9.66 -8.46 54.06
N GLU A 693 -10.70 -8.70 54.87
CA GLU A 693 -12.01 -9.09 54.30
C GLU A 693 -12.55 -7.99 53.37
N GLY A 694 -12.94 -8.33 52.18
CA GLY A 694 -13.43 -7.41 51.15
C GLY A 694 -12.36 -6.54 50.47
N ASP A 695 -11.08 -6.64 50.85
CA ASP A 695 -9.96 -5.93 50.22
C ASP A 695 -9.40 -6.71 49.03
N GLN A 696 -8.80 -6.01 48.09
CA GLN A 696 -8.16 -6.62 46.92
C GLN A 696 -6.88 -5.86 46.58
N LEU A 697 -5.97 -6.53 45.89
CA LEU A 697 -4.79 -5.90 45.32
C LEU A 697 -5.20 -5.01 44.15
N VAL A 698 -4.63 -3.80 44.06
CA VAL A 698 -4.86 -2.85 42.95
C VAL A 698 -3.59 -2.46 42.20
N GLY A 699 -2.42 -2.80 42.72
CA GLY A 699 -1.15 -2.52 42.03
C GLY A 699 0.03 -3.18 42.72
N ALA A 700 1.04 -3.52 41.93
CA ALA A 700 2.34 -4.04 42.36
C ALA A 700 3.43 -3.53 41.41
N THR A 701 4.59 -3.17 41.96
CA THR A 701 5.75 -2.71 41.20
C THR A 701 7.05 -2.92 41.96
N MET A 702 8.18 -2.73 41.32
CA MET A 702 9.49 -2.67 41.96
C MET A 702 9.66 -1.37 42.73
N VAL A 703 10.50 -1.38 43.76
CA VAL A 703 10.84 -0.19 44.54
C VAL A 703 12.28 -0.23 45.02
N SER A 704 12.97 0.91 44.93
CA SER A 704 14.29 1.16 45.51
C SER A 704 14.23 2.34 46.48
N ASP A 705 15.20 2.44 47.43
CA ASP A 705 15.16 3.45 48.52
C ASP A 705 15.34 4.87 48.02
N ASP A 706 15.90 5.09 46.84
CA ASP A 706 16.09 6.39 46.18
C ASP A 706 14.84 6.87 45.43
N GLN A 707 13.83 6.04 45.31
CA GLN A 707 12.58 6.35 44.63
C GLN A 707 11.48 6.84 45.58
N GLU A 708 10.40 7.32 45.00
CA GLU A 708 9.18 7.67 45.69
C GLU A 708 8.01 6.77 45.24
N VAL A 709 7.13 6.44 46.18
CA VAL A 709 5.90 5.72 45.89
C VAL A 709 4.81 6.71 45.56
N LEU A 710 4.35 6.70 44.30
CA LEU A 710 3.21 7.46 43.82
C LEU A 710 1.94 6.64 43.98
N VAL A 711 0.93 7.24 44.59
CA VAL A 711 -0.41 6.67 44.75
C VAL A 711 -1.45 7.63 44.19
N LEU A 712 -2.43 7.07 43.45
CA LEU A 712 -3.59 7.79 42.93
C LEU A 712 -4.88 7.11 43.38
N THR A 713 -5.93 7.91 43.65
CA THR A 713 -7.25 7.41 44.03
C THR A 713 -8.25 7.61 42.87
N GLU A 714 -9.35 6.86 42.94
CA GLU A 714 -10.46 6.93 41.97
C GLU A 714 -11.01 8.35 41.78
N LYS A 715 -10.96 9.21 42.81
CA LYS A 715 -11.50 10.59 42.76
C LYS A 715 -10.44 11.68 42.46
N GLY A 716 -9.29 11.31 41.94
CA GLY A 716 -8.26 12.25 41.45
C GLY A 716 -7.37 12.83 42.52
N PHE A 717 -7.29 12.22 43.70
CA PHE A 717 -6.30 12.56 44.71
C PHE A 717 -5.05 11.70 44.53
N GLY A 718 -3.90 12.25 44.87
CA GLY A 718 -2.63 11.54 44.79
C GLY A 718 -1.55 12.18 45.63
N LYS A 719 -0.47 11.45 45.80
CA LYS A 719 0.72 11.92 46.50
C LYS A 719 1.93 11.07 46.14
N ARG A 720 3.11 11.63 46.41
CA ARG A 720 4.38 10.91 46.43
C ARG A 720 4.82 10.72 47.89
N THR A 721 5.40 9.58 48.20
CA THR A 721 5.95 9.28 49.50
C THR A 721 7.31 8.60 49.34
N PRO A 722 8.40 9.05 50.05
CA PRO A 722 9.70 8.40 49.94
C PRO A 722 9.61 6.91 50.20
N ALA A 723 10.26 6.11 49.36
CA ALA A 723 10.26 4.65 49.50
C ALA A 723 10.87 4.19 50.86
N SER A 724 11.77 4.99 51.42
CA SER A 724 12.35 4.76 52.79
C SER A 724 11.31 4.73 53.92
N GLU A 725 10.11 5.32 53.72
CA GLU A 725 9.01 5.21 54.68
C GLU A 725 8.35 3.81 54.68
N TYR A 726 8.67 2.96 53.73
CA TYR A 726 8.11 1.61 53.59
C TYR A 726 9.16 0.58 53.99
N PRO A 727 9.16 0.07 55.20
CA PRO A 727 10.15 -0.91 55.62
C PRO A 727 10.00 -2.23 54.87
N THR A 728 11.11 -2.78 54.39
CA THR A 728 11.17 -4.12 53.81
C THR A 728 10.86 -5.15 54.89
N LYS A 729 9.86 -6.01 54.64
CA LYS A 729 9.40 -7.09 55.51
C LYS A 729 9.23 -8.37 54.74
N GLY A 730 9.17 -9.52 55.35
CA GLY A 730 8.85 -10.78 54.69
C GLY A 730 7.48 -10.74 54.02
N ARG A 731 7.34 -11.44 52.85
CA ARG A 731 6.08 -11.56 52.12
C ARG A 731 4.95 -12.20 52.97
N GLY A 732 3.70 -11.98 52.56
CA GLY A 732 2.53 -12.59 53.19
C GLY A 732 2.02 -11.90 54.47
N GLY A 733 2.57 -10.72 54.82
CA GLY A 733 2.09 -9.87 55.93
C GLY A 733 0.75 -9.17 55.58
N LYS A 734 0.12 -8.55 56.64
CA LYS A 734 -1.13 -7.76 56.46
C LYS A 734 -0.92 -6.35 55.91
N GLY A 735 0.32 -5.94 55.64
CA GLY A 735 0.66 -4.62 55.15
C GLY A 735 0.54 -3.49 56.16
N ILE A 736 1.04 -2.30 55.79
CA ILE A 736 1.00 -1.04 56.55
C ILE A 736 0.19 -0.02 55.73
N LYS A 737 -0.32 1.03 56.39
CA LYS A 737 -1.06 2.10 55.70
C LYS A 737 -0.16 2.85 54.71
N THR A 738 -0.58 2.96 53.46
CA THR A 738 0.05 3.78 52.44
C THR A 738 -0.78 5.02 52.09
N LEU A 739 -2.10 4.98 52.29
CA LEU A 739 -3.02 6.08 52.06
C LEU A 739 -4.17 6.03 53.05
N LYS A 740 -4.61 7.19 53.57
CA LYS A 740 -5.87 7.27 54.31
C LYS A 740 -7.03 7.36 53.34
N VAL A 741 -7.70 6.24 53.10
CA VAL A 741 -8.92 6.18 52.31
C VAL A 741 -10.08 6.78 53.04
N ALA A 742 -10.85 7.66 52.44
CA ALA A 742 -12.06 8.30 52.95
C ALA A 742 -13.02 8.57 51.78
N GLU A 743 -14.28 8.84 52.06
CA GLU A 743 -15.30 9.13 51.07
C GLU A 743 -14.90 10.30 50.14
N LYS A 744 -14.16 11.29 50.65
CA LYS A 744 -13.68 12.46 49.91
C LYS A 744 -12.70 12.13 48.76
N ASN A 745 -11.76 11.20 49.00
CA ASN A 745 -10.70 10.85 48.05
C ASN A 745 -10.93 9.53 47.34
N GLY A 746 -11.90 8.72 47.78
CA GLY A 746 -12.19 7.41 47.15
C GLY A 746 -11.16 6.34 47.49
N SER A 747 -11.35 5.15 46.93
CA SER A 747 -10.44 4.02 47.07
C SER A 747 -9.15 4.23 46.25
N LEU A 748 -8.10 3.48 46.56
CA LEU A 748 -6.86 3.48 45.82
C LEU A 748 -7.14 2.90 44.40
N ALA A 749 -6.82 3.66 43.36
CA ALA A 749 -6.95 3.25 41.95
C ALA A 749 -5.66 2.58 41.44
N GLY A 750 -4.49 3.02 41.97
CA GLY A 750 -3.23 2.41 41.55
C GLY A 750 -2.04 2.94 42.35
N LEU A 751 -0.93 2.21 42.24
CA LEU A 751 0.34 2.48 42.92
C LEU A 751 1.49 2.19 41.94
N THR A 752 2.48 3.10 41.88
CA THR A 752 3.75 2.89 41.13
C THR A 752 4.90 3.60 41.85
N THR A 753 6.13 3.38 41.38
CA THR A 753 7.34 4.10 41.85
C THR A 753 7.75 5.13 40.82
N VAL A 754 8.34 6.24 41.27
CA VAL A 754 8.79 7.36 40.46
C VAL A 754 10.13 7.90 40.96
N SER A 755 10.95 8.46 40.07
CA SER A 755 12.24 9.07 40.34
C SER A 755 12.18 10.62 40.40
N GLY A 756 11.10 11.22 39.91
CA GLY A 756 10.83 12.65 40.02
C GLY A 756 10.97 13.42 38.67
N ASP A 757 11.68 12.87 37.69
CA ASP A 757 11.94 13.48 36.38
C ASP A 757 10.95 13.01 35.31
N GLU A 758 10.03 12.11 35.63
CA GLU A 758 9.07 11.53 34.70
C GLU A 758 7.78 12.36 34.63
N ASP A 759 7.01 12.12 33.57
CA ASP A 759 5.62 12.53 33.47
C ASP A 759 4.70 11.32 33.72
N ILE A 760 3.47 11.56 34.12
CA ILE A 760 2.41 10.55 34.15
C ILE A 760 1.29 10.88 33.19
N MET A 761 0.80 9.85 32.53
CA MET A 761 -0.45 9.87 31.77
C MET A 761 -1.54 9.24 32.62
N VAL A 762 -2.53 10.02 33.05
CA VAL A 762 -3.66 9.58 33.88
C VAL A 762 -4.89 9.48 32.99
N ILE A 763 -5.63 8.37 33.10
CA ILE A 763 -6.75 8.02 32.23
C ILE A 763 -8.00 7.82 33.06
N THR A 764 -9.10 8.46 32.65
CA THR A 764 -10.43 8.32 33.22
C THR A 764 -11.29 7.28 32.51
N ASP A 765 -12.36 6.82 33.18
CA ASP A 765 -13.39 5.95 32.59
C ASP A 765 -14.14 6.60 31.41
N THR A 766 -14.11 7.93 31.33
CA THR A 766 -14.67 8.69 30.19
C THR A 766 -13.69 8.87 29.01
N GLY A 767 -12.52 8.23 29.04
CA GLY A 767 -11.51 8.32 27.97
C GLY A 767 -10.70 9.62 27.96
N VAL A 768 -10.81 10.47 28.97
CA VAL A 768 -9.99 11.68 29.10
C VAL A 768 -8.61 11.31 29.58
N ILE A 769 -7.57 11.73 28.85
CA ILE A 769 -6.16 11.52 29.18
C ILE A 769 -5.54 12.86 29.58
N ILE A 770 -4.83 12.86 30.70
CA ILE A 770 -4.09 14.04 31.18
C ILE A 770 -2.64 13.65 31.39
N ARG A 771 -1.72 14.40 30.79
CA ARG A 771 -0.29 14.34 31.05
C ARG A 771 0.08 15.38 32.12
N THR A 772 0.77 14.98 33.14
CA THR A 772 1.29 15.90 34.18
C THR A 772 2.65 15.44 34.65
N SER A 773 3.53 16.40 34.99
CA SER A 773 4.84 16.08 35.56
C SER A 773 4.70 15.54 36.97
N VAL A 774 5.40 14.48 37.26
CA VAL A 774 5.50 13.89 38.62
C VAL A 774 5.96 14.93 39.62
N ALA A 775 6.86 15.85 39.27
CA ALA A 775 7.34 16.95 40.12
C ALA A 775 6.21 17.85 40.62
N ASN A 776 5.09 17.97 39.90
CA ASN A 776 3.94 18.76 40.30
C ASN A 776 3.06 18.08 41.38
N ILE A 777 3.28 16.81 41.70
CA ILE A 777 2.53 16.05 42.69
C ILE A 777 3.22 16.20 44.05
N SER A 778 2.46 16.61 45.05
CA SER A 778 3.03 16.91 46.38
C SER A 778 3.60 15.66 47.06
N GLN A 779 4.80 15.78 47.60
CA GLN A 779 5.40 14.80 48.49
C GLN A 779 4.78 14.91 49.89
N THR A 780 4.27 13.83 50.42
CA THR A 780 3.65 13.79 51.76
C THR A 780 3.86 12.44 52.44
N GLY A 781 3.76 12.39 53.75
CA GLY A 781 3.94 11.19 54.53
C GLY A 781 2.89 10.09 54.24
N ARG A 782 3.25 8.87 54.53
CA ARG A 782 2.55 7.63 54.14
C ARG A 782 1.07 7.57 54.58
N SER A 783 0.69 8.06 55.77
CA SER A 783 -0.67 7.96 56.30
C SER A 783 -1.60 9.12 55.92
N THR A 784 -1.19 10.03 55.03
CA THR A 784 -1.99 11.18 54.59
C THR A 784 -3.03 10.80 53.54
N MET A 785 -3.98 11.68 53.24
CA MET A 785 -5.02 11.50 52.23
C MET A 785 -4.56 11.86 50.83
N GLY A 786 -3.38 12.47 50.70
CA GLY A 786 -2.93 13.05 49.40
C GLY A 786 -3.58 14.40 49.10
N VAL A 787 -3.23 14.96 47.98
CA VAL A 787 -3.75 16.23 47.43
C VAL A 787 -4.48 15.99 46.12
N LYS A 788 -5.29 16.95 45.67
CA LYS A 788 -5.97 16.85 44.41
C LYS A 788 -4.97 17.04 43.25
N VAL A 789 -4.75 16.00 42.48
CA VAL A 789 -3.82 16.00 41.31
C VAL A 789 -4.56 16.50 40.09
N MET A 790 -5.82 16.09 39.91
CA MET A 790 -6.64 16.48 38.78
C MET A 790 -8.08 16.76 39.17
N ARG A 791 -8.77 17.60 38.38
CA ARG A 791 -10.21 17.83 38.55
C ARG A 791 -10.94 16.89 37.61
N LEU A 792 -11.75 16.01 38.18
CA LEU A 792 -12.67 15.14 37.41
C LEU A 792 -14.03 15.82 37.29
N ASN A 793 -14.79 15.53 36.26
CA ASN A 793 -16.21 15.80 36.18
C ASN A 793 -16.95 14.95 37.21
N ASP A 794 -18.14 15.34 37.66
CA ASP A 794 -18.80 14.86 38.85
C ASP A 794 -19.03 13.32 38.94
N GLU A 795 -18.97 12.60 37.85
CA GLU A 795 -19.15 11.14 37.79
C GLU A 795 -17.88 10.37 37.30
N ALA A 796 -16.88 11.07 36.80
CA ALA A 796 -15.69 10.42 36.21
C ALA A 796 -14.75 9.87 37.28
N LYS A 797 -14.12 8.71 37.06
CA LYS A 797 -13.15 8.06 37.94
C LYS A 797 -11.83 7.83 37.23
N ILE A 798 -10.74 7.90 37.95
CA ILE A 798 -9.45 7.43 37.44
C ILE A 798 -9.49 5.90 37.39
N MET A 799 -9.17 5.36 36.16
CA MET A 799 -9.12 3.94 35.93
C MET A 799 -7.70 3.41 35.99
N THR A 800 -6.76 4.11 35.36
CA THR A 800 -5.35 3.71 35.30
C THR A 800 -4.44 4.93 35.05
N PHE A 801 -3.15 4.75 35.21
CA PHE A 801 -2.12 5.70 34.84
C PHE A 801 -0.84 4.97 34.41
N ALA A 802 -0.02 5.62 33.61
CA ALA A 802 1.27 5.10 33.17
C ALA A 802 2.35 6.19 33.27
N LEU A 803 3.59 5.76 33.48
CA LEU A 803 4.77 6.63 33.40
C LEU A 803 5.18 6.80 31.96
N VAL A 804 5.63 8.01 31.62
CA VAL A 804 6.23 8.35 30.33
C VAL A 804 7.47 9.21 30.58
N ASP A 805 8.48 9.07 29.76
CA ASP A 805 9.67 9.91 29.84
C ASP A 805 9.29 11.38 29.64
N ALA A 806 9.92 12.27 30.38
CA ALA A 806 9.71 13.69 30.19
C ALA A 806 10.20 14.06 28.78
N ALA A 807 9.32 14.59 27.92
CA ALA A 807 9.72 15.12 26.63
C ALA A 807 10.74 16.23 26.87
N GLU A 808 11.92 16.17 26.27
CA GLU A 808 12.86 17.28 26.22
C GLU A 808 12.10 18.51 25.74
N ILE A 809 11.97 19.50 26.61
CA ILE A 809 11.36 20.78 26.28
C ILE A 809 12.31 21.44 25.28
N LYS A 810 12.07 21.35 23.98
CA LYS A 810 12.58 22.34 23.05
C LYS A 810 11.90 23.65 23.41
N GLU A 811 12.62 24.49 24.15
CA GLU A 811 12.30 25.92 24.24
C GLU A 811 12.34 26.45 22.79
N GLU A 812 11.19 26.60 22.19
CA GLU A 812 11.05 27.55 21.06
C GLU A 812 11.26 28.93 21.66
N LYS A 813 12.46 29.46 21.46
CA LYS A 813 12.69 30.88 21.61
C LYS A 813 11.84 31.60 20.57
N GLU A 814 11.03 32.56 21.06
CA GLU A 814 10.31 33.59 20.28
C GLU A 814 11.12 34.21 19.15
#